data_75ae4af3e39865e5a18be270c416251e
#
_entry.id   75ae4af3e39865e5a18be270c416251e
#
_cell.length_a   1.000
_cell.length_b   1.000
_cell.length_c   1.000
_cell.angle_alpha   90.00
_cell.angle_beta   90.00
_cell.angle_gamma   90.00
#
_symmetry.space_group_name_H-M   'P 1'
#
loop_
_entity.id
_entity.type
_entity.pdbx_description
1 polymer ?
#
loop_
_entity_poly.entity_id
_entity_poly.type
_entity_poly.pdbx_seq_one_letter_code
_entity_poly.pdbx_strand_id
1 'polypeptide(L)'
;MSRRNNRLLRYVLRRRYVPTKNRQKVGQNLLLLTVFIFFLFLSNFALIIGTDSKAGVSLSERADAVHQQEVTVQARRGTIYDRTGIPIAEDSTTYTIYAIIDTDYVSEFKEVLYVEATQFSKVAEILNKYLGMETDYVNQQLNQPELKQVYFGTLGKNISYSTMSSIQEEMKTAGIKGIAFNASPGRMYPNGNFASIFVGLANLIENKDGSHSLQGMSGLEYYLNDILAGQDGKVVYEKDSQGRVLPGTETVKEETINGQDVYTTISADLQRSLETNMDTFFNTAKGRYANATLISARTGEILATTQRPSYDSDTKEGLGAEGMIERSLLYQEAFEPGSTMKVLTLASAIDNGTFDPNAYYTNSEYTIADAKINDWTVNEGQEAVTLNFAQGFSLSSNVGVTLLEQEMGDEKWLNYLTKFRYGYPTRFGMGDEEPGLVPEDNIVTIAMSTFGQGISANQVQMLRSFSAIANNGIMLEPKFISALYNPNTDSARLSSKEEVGNPVSEQAADATLGYMINVGTDPVFGTLYSHDLQGPAIQVEGYDIAMKSGQAEIASEDGQGYIKDAYTRSVVAMIPAEDPEFIMYVTIRQPEVLSVLSWNTIVSPTLKEAMLLKDSLNIDAPAPSLASVGKETDYTLPDLIGKAPGESAEELRRYLVQPVILGKGAEIKKVSLEKGSLVAPNQQVLLLTNKLEEMPDLYAVTKENMDLLAEWTGIEVTYEGSGSKVVKQSVEVGTKLNKTKKLTVTLGE
;
A
#
# COMPACT_ATOMS: atom_id res chain seq x y z
N MET A 1 -43.20 -73.19 -30.21
CA MET A 1 -43.18 -72.52 -28.88
C MET A 1 -44.60 -72.53 -28.30
N SER A 2 -45.10 -73.57 -27.77
CA SER A 2 -46.42 -73.58 -27.10
C SER A 2 -46.69 -74.92 -26.49
N ARG A 3 -46.04 -75.33 -25.42
CA ARG A 3 -46.42 -76.54 -24.64
C ARG A 3 -46.12 -76.44 -23.13
N ARG A 4 -45.64 -75.27 -22.61
CA ARG A 4 -45.33 -75.18 -21.14
C ARG A 4 -46.43 -74.52 -20.31
N ASN A 5 -47.26 -73.66 -20.85
CA ASN A 5 -48.31 -72.95 -20.09
C ASN A 5 -49.56 -73.72 -19.73
N ASN A 6 -49.77 -74.90 -20.30
CA ASN A 6 -50.99 -75.69 -20.05
C ASN A 6 -50.93 -76.62 -18.81
N ARG A 7 -49.76 -76.80 -18.17
CA ARG A 7 -49.65 -77.67 -16.98
C ARG A 7 -50.16 -76.97 -15.69
N LEU A 8 -49.92 -75.72 -15.53
CA LEU A 8 -50.37 -74.90 -14.38
C LEU A 8 -51.91 -74.72 -14.45
N LEU A 9 -52.44 -74.39 -15.59
CA LEU A 9 -53.89 -74.26 -15.79
C LEU A 9 -54.62 -75.59 -15.57
N ARG A 10 -54.06 -76.74 -16.03
CA ARG A 10 -54.65 -78.09 -15.80
C ARG A 10 -54.54 -78.53 -14.33
N TYR A 11 -53.54 -78.11 -13.59
CA TYR A 11 -53.37 -78.36 -12.17
C TYR A 11 -54.41 -77.58 -11.35
N VAL A 12 -54.68 -76.35 -11.69
CA VAL A 12 -55.70 -75.50 -11.05
C VAL A 12 -57.13 -75.98 -11.36
N LEU A 13 -57.42 -76.40 -12.60
CA LEU A 13 -58.77 -76.83 -13.02
C LEU A 13 -59.14 -78.26 -12.66
N ARG A 14 -58.19 -79.12 -12.26
CA ARG A 14 -58.46 -80.52 -11.89
C ARG A 14 -58.84 -80.81 -10.43
N ARG A 15 -58.65 -79.79 -9.53
CA ARG A 15 -59.15 -79.98 -8.15
C ARG A 15 -60.63 -79.62 -8.08
N ARG A 16 -61.49 -80.64 -7.77
CA ARG A 16 -62.86 -80.38 -7.36
C ARG A 16 -62.85 -79.64 -6.05
N TYR A 17 -62.98 -78.28 -6.12
CA TYR A 17 -63.00 -77.43 -4.95
C TYR A 17 -64.34 -77.49 -4.27
N VAL A 18 -64.41 -78.04 -3.03
CA VAL A 18 -65.53 -77.80 -2.15
C VAL A 18 -65.56 -76.32 -1.82
N PRO A 19 -66.59 -75.55 -2.23
CA PRO A 19 -66.57 -74.08 -2.20
C PRO A 19 -66.24 -73.47 -0.80
N THR A 20 -66.71 -74.12 0.24
CA THR A 20 -66.46 -73.68 1.65
C THR A 20 -65.03 -73.90 2.13
N LYS A 21 -64.43 -75.07 1.82
CA LYS A 21 -63.01 -75.34 2.19
C LYS A 21 -62.03 -74.52 1.39
N ASN A 22 -62.38 -74.15 0.17
CA ASN A 22 -61.56 -73.30 -0.68
C ASN A 22 -61.60 -71.89 -0.24
N ARG A 23 -62.74 -71.31 0.12
CA ARG A 23 -62.88 -69.99 0.68
C ARG A 23 -62.06 -69.85 1.96
N GLN A 24 -62.06 -70.86 2.84
CA GLN A 24 -61.23 -70.86 4.03
C GLN A 24 -59.73 -70.91 3.72
N LYS A 25 -59.24 -71.71 2.78
CA LYS A 25 -57.88 -71.82 2.36
C LYS A 25 -57.40 -70.52 1.65
N VAL A 26 -58.22 -69.95 0.79
CA VAL A 26 -57.92 -68.69 0.13
C VAL A 26 -57.90 -67.57 1.15
N GLY A 27 -58.84 -67.53 2.10
CA GLY A 27 -58.87 -66.61 3.21
C GLY A 27 -57.58 -66.66 4.12
N GLN A 28 -57.22 -67.95 4.45
CA GLN A 28 -55.94 -68.15 5.21
C GLN A 28 -54.69 -67.73 4.46
N ASN A 29 -54.62 -68.08 3.15
CA ASN A 29 -53.45 -67.60 2.33
C ASN A 29 -53.43 -66.11 2.12
N LEU A 30 -54.57 -65.43 1.96
CA LEU A 30 -54.69 -64.02 1.91
C LEU A 30 -54.25 -63.32 3.24
N LEU A 31 -54.74 -63.97 4.37
CA LEU A 31 -54.34 -63.48 5.70
C LEU A 31 -52.81 -63.58 5.89
N LEU A 32 -52.23 -64.75 5.56
CA LEU A 32 -50.78 -64.95 5.64
C LEU A 32 -50.00 -63.99 4.73
N LEU A 33 -50.50 -63.76 3.52
CA LEU A 33 -49.89 -62.76 2.60
C LEU A 33 -49.97 -61.32 3.17
N THR A 34 -51.14 -60.97 3.73
CA THR A 34 -51.34 -59.68 4.37
C THR A 34 -50.40 -59.46 5.58
N VAL A 35 -50.33 -60.52 6.44
CA VAL A 35 -49.41 -60.50 7.59
C VAL A 35 -47.92 -60.39 7.13
N PHE A 36 -47.57 -61.16 6.10
CA PHE A 36 -46.22 -61.11 5.52
C PHE A 36 -45.90 -59.73 4.94
N ILE A 37 -46.79 -59.11 4.18
CA ILE A 37 -46.66 -57.75 3.66
C ILE A 37 -46.57 -56.76 4.80
N PHE A 38 -47.41 -56.94 5.85
CA PHE A 38 -47.35 -56.06 7.05
C PHE A 38 -45.97 -56.11 7.74
N PHE A 39 -45.40 -57.30 7.93
CA PHE A 39 -44.06 -57.45 8.51
C PHE A 39 -42.97 -56.92 7.58
N LEU A 40 -43.11 -57.06 6.26
CA LEU A 40 -42.20 -56.40 5.31
C LEU A 40 -42.23 -54.90 5.45
N PHE A 41 -43.41 -54.29 5.57
CA PHE A 41 -43.51 -52.83 5.82
C PHE A 41 -42.93 -52.45 7.17
N LEU A 42 -43.22 -53.21 8.23
CA LEU A 42 -42.70 -52.96 9.57
C LEU A 42 -41.16 -53.04 9.60
N SER A 43 -40.59 -54.06 8.95
CA SER A 43 -39.15 -54.23 8.81
C SER A 43 -38.52 -53.10 8.00
N ASN A 44 -39.20 -52.69 6.94
CA ASN A 44 -38.69 -51.48 6.14
C ASN A 44 -38.76 -50.21 6.94
N PHE A 45 -39.82 -49.98 7.72
CA PHE A 45 -39.90 -48.83 8.61
C PHE A 45 -38.86 -48.89 9.72
N ALA A 46 -38.63 -50.07 10.32
CA ALA A 46 -37.60 -50.23 11.34
C ALA A 46 -36.19 -49.99 10.79
N LEU A 47 -35.91 -50.43 9.56
CA LEU A 47 -34.68 -50.16 8.86
C LEU A 47 -34.52 -48.65 8.57
N ILE A 48 -35.55 -47.99 8.07
CA ILE A 48 -35.53 -46.54 7.81
C ILE A 48 -35.27 -45.76 9.10
N ILE A 49 -35.96 -46.13 10.20
CA ILE A 49 -35.74 -45.44 11.51
C ILE A 49 -34.33 -45.75 12.07
N GLY A 50 -33.87 -47.01 11.95
CA GLY A 50 -32.59 -47.41 12.50
C GLY A 50 -31.36 -46.93 11.70
N THR A 51 -31.52 -46.73 10.40
CA THR A 51 -30.44 -46.30 9.49
C THR A 51 -30.55 -44.83 9.07
N ASP A 52 -31.63 -44.15 9.44
CA ASP A 52 -31.97 -42.79 9.00
C ASP A 52 -31.84 -42.61 7.47
N SER A 53 -32.00 -43.70 6.69
CA SER A 53 -31.80 -43.63 5.25
C SER A 53 -32.90 -44.34 4.47
N LYS A 54 -33.31 -43.75 3.34
CA LYS A 54 -34.23 -44.34 2.37
C LYS A 54 -33.62 -44.25 0.97
N ALA A 55 -33.45 -45.41 0.33
CA ALA A 55 -32.87 -45.52 -1.01
C ALA A 55 -31.46 -44.87 -1.13
N GLY A 56 -30.65 -44.96 -0.06
CA GLY A 56 -29.29 -44.43 -0.03
C GLY A 56 -29.18 -42.91 0.26
N VAL A 57 -30.29 -42.24 0.63
CA VAL A 57 -30.33 -40.83 1.00
C VAL A 57 -30.68 -40.72 2.48
N SER A 58 -29.90 -39.99 3.27
CA SER A 58 -30.22 -39.64 4.66
C SER A 58 -31.51 -38.81 4.71
N LEU A 59 -32.42 -39.16 5.61
CA LEU A 59 -33.69 -38.46 5.77
C LEU A 59 -33.54 -37.22 6.63
N SER A 60 -32.66 -37.25 7.64
CA SER A 60 -32.33 -36.09 8.47
C SER A 60 -31.63 -35.05 7.65
N GLU A 61 -30.58 -35.39 6.88
CA GLU A 61 -29.89 -34.44 6.00
C GLU A 61 -30.83 -33.79 4.97
N ARG A 62 -31.77 -34.57 4.45
CA ARG A 62 -32.78 -34.06 3.50
C ARG A 62 -33.84 -33.18 4.17
N ALA A 63 -34.22 -33.52 5.41
CA ALA A 63 -35.10 -32.66 6.20
C ALA A 63 -34.41 -31.34 6.57
N ASP A 64 -33.17 -31.42 6.99
CA ASP A 64 -32.35 -30.24 7.29
C ASP A 64 -32.18 -29.36 6.05
N ALA A 65 -31.86 -29.92 4.89
CA ALA A 65 -31.75 -29.17 3.63
C ALA A 65 -33.07 -28.49 3.19
N VAL A 66 -34.23 -29.03 3.60
CA VAL A 66 -35.54 -28.43 3.29
C VAL A 66 -35.96 -27.39 4.34
N HIS A 67 -35.64 -27.63 5.61
CA HIS A 67 -36.07 -26.81 6.74
C HIS A 67 -35.02 -25.80 7.24
N GLN A 68 -33.78 -25.95 6.83
CA GLN A 68 -32.73 -25.00 7.20
C GLN A 68 -32.38 -24.06 6.04
N GLN A 69 -32.03 -22.81 6.39
CA GLN A 69 -31.42 -21.85 5.46
C GLN A 69 -30.11 -21.39 6.05
N GLU A 70 -29.04 -21.67 5.33
CA GLU A 70 -27.74 -21.08 5.61
C GLU A 70 -27.68 -19.67 4.97
N VAL A 71 -27.30 -18.69 5.77
CA VAL A 71 -27.12 -17.29 5.35
C VAL A 71 -25.70 -16.88 5.70
N THR A 72 -24.96 -16.38 4.72
CA THR A 72 -23.65 -15.78 4.94
C THR A 72 -23.83 -14.41 5.58
N VAL A 73 -23.19 -14.20 6.72
CA VAL A 73 -23.10 -12.89 7.38
C VAL A 73 -21.79 -12.28 6.96
N GLN A 74 -21.85 -11.24 6.14
CA GLN A 74 -20.66 -10.60 5.61
C GLN A 74 -19.87 -9.93 6.72
N ALA A 75 -18.54 -10.11 6.72
CA ALA A 75 -17.62 -9.37 7.55
C ALA A 75 -17.56 -7.91 7.08
N ARG A 76 -17.49 -6.98 8.02
CA ARG A 76 -17.20 -5.58 7.73
C ARG A 76 -15.72 -5.48 7.36
N ARG A 77 -15.43 -4.83 6.22
CA ARG A 77 -14.06 -4.48 5.87
C ARG A 77 -13.57 -3.37 6.80
N GLY A 78 -12.37 -3.48 7.36
CA GLY A 78 -11.77 -2.47 8.24
C GLY A 78 -11.72 -1.10 7.57
N THR A 79 -11.91 -0.06 8.35
CA THR A 79 -11.82 1.34 7.91
C THR A 79 -10.36 1.78 7.88
N ILE A 80 -9.98 2.54 6.86
CA ILE A 80 -8.70 3.26 6.83
C ILE A 80 -8.95 4.67 7.33
N TYR A 81 -8.28 5.03 8.41
CA TYR A 81 -8.36 6.35 9.03
C TYR A 81 -7.09 7.16 8.80
N ASP A 82 -7.22 8.47 8.85
CA ASP A 82 -6.10 9.37 9.06
C ASP A 82 -5.56 9.23 10.50
N ARG A 83 -4.49 9.95 10.83
CA ARG A 83 -3.87 9.93 12.17
C ARG A 83 -4.78 10.37 13.31
N THR A 84 -5.86 11.12 13.02
CA THR A 84 -6.80 11.66 14.01
C THR A 84 -8.09 10.84 14.15
N GLY A 85 -8.32 9.88 13.27
CA GLY A 85 -9.51 9.05 13.21
C GLY A 85 -10.56 9.55 12.20
N ILE A 86 -10.19 10.41 11.25
CA ILE A 86 -11.05 10.79 10.14
C ILE A 86 -11.01 9.68 9.08
N PRO A 87 -12.16 9.16 8.61
CA PRO A 87 -12.18 8.11 7.59
C PRO A 87 -11.57 8.59 6.26
N ILE A 88 -10.65 7.78 5.72
CA ILE A 88 -10.09 7.92 4.37
C ILE A 88 -10.78 6.95 3.43
N ALA A 89 -11.03 5.72 3.89
CA ALA A 89 -11.78 4.70 3.17
C ALA A 89 -12.61 3.88 4.16
N GLU A 90 -13.91 3.77 3.92
CA GLU A 90 -14.83 3.04 4.80
C GLU A 90 -15.87 2.25 4.02
N ASP A 91 -16.48 1.24 4.66
CA ASP A 91 -17.59 0.51 4.08
C ASP A 91 -18.81 1.40 3.95
N SER A 92 -19.46 1.33 2.81
CA SER A 92 -20.66 2.08 2.49
C SER A 92 -21.61 1.25 1.66
N THR A 93 -22.81 1.77 1.46
CA THR A 93 -23.70 1.27 0.42
C THR A 93 -23.37 1.97 -0.89
N THR A 94 -23.00 1.20 -1.89
CA THR A 94 -22.84 1.68 -3.27
C THR A 94 -24.03 1.23 -4.11
N TYR A 95 -24.14 1.80 -5.30
CA TYR A 95 -25.26 1.57 -6.17
C TYR A 95 -24.79 1.14 -7.55
N THR A 96 -25.52 0.17 -8.13
CA THR A 96 -25.34 -0.23 -9.52
C THR A 96 -26.54 0.24 -10.31
N ILE A 97 -26.33 1.11 -11.30
CA ILE A 97 -27.39 1.64 -12.15
C ILE A 97 -27.77 0.63 -13.23
N TYR A 98 -29.06 0.51 -13.48
CA TYR A 98 -29.61 -0.23 -14.60
C TYR A 98 -30.82 0.48 -15.20
N ALA A 99 -31.12 0.18 -16.44
CA ALA A 99 -32.30 0.68 -17.14
C ALA A 99 -33.26 -0.47 -17.44
N ILE A 100 -34.52 -0.27 -17.19
CA ILE A 100 -35.62 -1.13 -17.65
C ILE A 100 -36.01 -0.66 -19.04
N ILE A 101 -35.88 -1.53 -20.02
CA ILE A 101 -36.18 -1.25 -21.43
C ILE A 101 -37.33 -2.11 -21.98
N ASP A 102 -37.91 -2.96 -21.11
CA ASP A 102 -39.08 -3.78 -21.44
C ASP A 102 -40.32 -2.91 -21.59
N THR A 103 -40.81 -2.73 -22.82
CA THR A 103 -41.99 -1.89 -23.15
C THR A 103 -43.29 -2.40 -22.54
N ASP A 104 -43.33 -3.66 -22.08
CA ASP A 104 -44.47 -4.24 -21.39
C ASP A 104 -44.48 -3.90 -19.88
N TYR A 105 -43.42 -3.27 -19.36
CA TYR A 105 -43.30 -2.92 -17.96
C TYR A 105 -44.06 -1.62 -17.68
N VAL A 106 -45.34 -1.78 -17.35
CA VAL A 106 -46.27 -0.67 -17.06
C VAL A 106 -46.99 -0.93 -15.73
N SER A 107 -47.42 0.14 -15.06
CA SER A 107 -48.25 0.05 -13.83
C SER A 107 -49.66 -0.51 -14.13
N GLU A 108 -50.39 -0.87 -13.07
CA GLU A 108 -51.82 -1.25 -13.16
C GLU A 108 -52.68 -0.15 -13.81
N PHE A 109 -52.25 1.10 -13.71
CA PHE A 109 -52.89 2.26 -14.32
C PHE A 109 -52.33 2.61 -15.72
N LYS A 110 -51.55 1.69 -16.34
CA LYS A 110 -50.93 1.85 -17.65
C LYS A 110 -49.87 3.01 -17.71
N GLU A 111 -49.31 3.42 -16.58
CA GLU A 111 -48.19 4.33 -16.60
C GLU A 111 -46.91 3.63 -17.05
N VAL A 112 -46.12 4.25 -17.91
CA VAL A 112 -44.83 3.80 -18.38
C VAL A 112 -43.83 3.73 -17.21
N LEU A 113 -43.18 2.60 -17.00
CA LEU A 113 -42.16 2.36 -15.96
C LEU A 113 -40.79 1.96 -16.55
N TYR A 114 -40.65 2.07 -17.88
CA TYR A 114 -39.41 1.79 -18.62
C TYR A 114 -38.87 3.08 -19.27
N VAL A 115 -37.62 3.03 -19.78
CA VAL A 115 -37.04 4.15 -20.52
C VAL A 115 -37.55 4.16 -21.94
N GLU A 116 -38.27 5.23 -22.30
CA GLU A 116 -38.78 5.37 -23.67
C GLU A 116 -37.65 5.69 -24.67
N ALA A 117 -37.74 5.11 -25.88
CA ALA A 117 -36.69 5.28 -26.92
C ALA A 117 -36.42 6.75 -27.27
N THR A 118 -37.43 7.63 -27.14
CA THR A 118 -37.29 9.08 -27.34
C THR A 118 -36.40 9.75 -26.28
N GLN A 119 -36.15 9.11 -25.16
CA GLN A 119 -35.37 9.62 -24.03
C GLN A 119 -33.94 9.08 -23.96
N PHE A 120 -33.55 8.11 -24.82
CA PHE A 120 -32.22 7.44 -24.79
C PHE A 120 -31.08 8.45 -24.84
N SER A 121 -31.13 9.42 -25.77
CA SER A 121 -30.08 10.44 -25.87
C SER A 121 -29.99 11.30 -24.62
N LYS A 122 -31.12 11.58 -23.94
CA LYS A 122 -31.12 12.37 -22.69
C LYS A 122 -30.54 11.56 -21.52
N VAL A 123 -30.86 10.26 -21.45
CA VAL A 123 -30.23 9.35 -20.49
C VAL A 123 -28.73 9.32 -20.71
N ALA A 124 -28.28 9.20 -21.97
CA ALA A 124 -26.86 9.17 -22.31
C ALA A 124 -26.13 10.47 -21.89
N GLU A 125 -26.74 11.65 -22.13
CA GLU A 125 -26.20 12.93 -21.67
C GLU A 125 -26.03 12.98 -20.14
N ILE A 126 -27.05 12.53 -19.38
CA ILE A 126 -27.01 12.53 -17.90
C ILE A 126 -25.94 11.56 -17.39
N LEU A 127 -25.87 10.34 -17.94
CA LEU A 127 -24.86 9.36 -17.53
C LEU A 127 -23.44 9.78 -17.96
N ASN A 128 -23.29 10.47 -19.09
CA ASN A 128 -22.00 11.09 -19.45
C ASN A 128 -21.58 12.14 -18.44
N LYS A 129 -22.51 13.04 -18.06
CA LYS A 129 -22.25 14.14 -17.13
C LYS A 129 -21.78 13.66 -15.74
N TYR A 130 -22.40 12.61 -15.19
CA TYR A 130 -22.14 12.15 -13.81
C TYR A 130 -21.19 10.96 -13.71
N LEU A 131 -21.08 10.14 -14.74
CA LEU A 131 -20.32 8.90 -14.74
C LEU A 131 -19.25 8.84 -15.84
N GLY A 132 -19.11 9.89 -16.66
CA GLY A 132 -18.14 9.92 -17.75
C GLY A 132 -18.38 8.87 -18.86
N MET A 133 -19.57 8.29 -18.94
CA MET A 133 -19.88 7.28 -19.94
C MET A 133 -19.99 7.88 -21.33
N GLU A 134 -19.38 7.23 -22.31
CA GLU A 134 -19.54 7.61 -23.71
C GLU A 134 -21.02 7.53 -24.14
N THR A 135 -21.55 8.60 -24.73
CA THR A 135 -22.98 8.69 -25.10
C THR A 135 -23.38 7.59 -26.09
N ASP A 136 -22.50 7.23 -27.02
CA ASP A 136 -22.74 6.17 -27.99
C ASP A 136 -22.84 4.80 -27.32
N TYR A 137 -21.99 4.54 -26.32
CA TYR A 137 -22.04 3.33 -25.53
C TYR A 137 -23.38 3.20 -24.78
N VAL A 138 -23.81 4.26 -24.10
CA VAL A 138 -25.09 4.25 -23.38
C VAL A 138 -26.27 4.04 -24.33
N ASN A 139 -26.29 4.71 -25.46
CA ASN A 139 -27.32 4.52 -26.49
C ASN A 139 -27.32 3.09 -27.05
N GLN A 140 -26.16 2.47 -27.23
CA GLN A 140 -26.04 1.08 -27.68
C GLN A 140 -26.61 0.11 -26.61
N GLN A 141 -26.32 0.36 -25.32
CA GLN A 141 -26.86 -0.47 -24.22
C GLN A 141 -28.38 -0.35 -24.12
N LEU A 142 -28.93 0.86 -24.25
CA LEU A 142 -30.39 1.07 -24.21
C LEU A 142 -31.12 0.48 -25.42
N ASN A 143 -30.45 0.35 -26.58
CA ASN A 143 -31.06 -0.15 -27.81
C ASN A 143 -30.86 -1.66 -28.01
N GLN A 144 -31.23 -2.46 -27.00
CA GLN A 144 -31.16 -3.94 -27.02
C GLN A 144 -32.56 -4.54 -26.84
N PRO A 145 -33.38 -4.64 -27.90
CA PRO A 145 -34.77 -5.02 -27.80
C PRO A 145 -35.03 -6.45 -27.30
N GLU A 146 -34.00 -7.29 -27.31
CA GLU A 146 -34.07 -8.67 -26.80
C GLU A 146 -34.01 -8.75 -25.28
N LEU A 147 -33.56 -7.67 -24.60
CA LEU A 147 -33.39 -7.63 -23.15
C LEU A 147 -34.54 -6.86 -22.48
N LYS A 148 -34.83 -7.24 -21.24
CA LYS A 148 -35.83 -6.55 -20.41
C LYS A 148 -35.21 -5.42 -19.59
N GLN A 149 -33.95 -5.59 -19.21
CA GLN A 149 -33.14 -4.60 -18.50
C GLN A 149 -31.69 -4.66 -18.95
N VAL A 150 -30.99 -3.55 -18.83
CA VAL A 150 -29.57 -3.41 -19.21
C VAL A 150 -28.79 -2.75 -18.11
N TYR A 151 -27.53 -3.15 -17.96
CA TYR A 151 -26.54 -2.57 -17.07
C TYR A 151 -25.49 -1.81 -17.90
N PHE A 152 -24.80 -0.85 -17.25
CA PHE A 152 -23.89 0.08 -17.93
C PHE A 152 -22.40 -0.22 -17.64
N GLY A 153 -22.04 -1.49 -17.56
CA GLY A 153 -20.65 -1.91 -17.42
C GLY A 153 -20.00 -1.47 -16.10
N THR A 154 -18.68 -1.27 -16.13
CA THR A 154 -17.89 -0.94 -14.93
C THR A 154 -18.21 0.44 -14.37
N LEU A 155 -18.41 1.45 -15.22
CA LEU A 155 -18.76 2.82 -14.78
C LEU A 155 -20.16 2.91 -14.17
N GLY A 156 -21.03 1.93 -14.45
CA GLY A 156 -22.36 1.84 -13.83
C GLY A 156 -22.38 1.12 -12.48
N LYS A 157 -21.25 0.73 -11.94
CA LYS A 157 -21.11 0.03 -10.64
C LYS A 157 -20.42 0.91 -9.61
N ASN A 158 -20.61 0.57 -8.34
CA ASN A 158 -19.99 1.25 -7.20
C ASN A 158 -20.23 2.78 -7.19
N ILE A 159 -21.42 3.18 -7.56
CA ILE A 159 -21.83 4.59 -7.58
C ILE A 159 -22.10 5.03 -6.15
N SER A 160 -21.56 6.19 -5.75
CA SER A 160 -21.82 6.78 -4.42
C SER A 160 -23.27 7.19 -4.26
N TYR A 161 -23.72 7.33 -3.01
CA TYR A 161 -25.07 7.84 -2.73
C TYR A 161 -25.31 9.24 -3.30
N SER A 162 -24.30 10.12 -3.20
CA SER A 162 -24.40 11.49 -3.72
C SER A 162 -24.59 11.53 -5.23
N THR A 163 -23.79 10.77 -5.96
CA THR A 163 -23.88 10.65 -7.43
C THR A 163 -25.19 9.99 -7.85
N MET A 164 -25.59 8.90 -7.17
CA MET A 164 -26.88 8.23 -7.41
C MET A 164 -28.04 9.19 -7.23
N SER A 165 -28.07 9.94 -6.13
CA SER A 165 -29.13 10.91 -5.81
C SER A 165 -29.20 12.02 -6.86
N SER A 166 -28.05 12.53 -7.31
CA SER A 166 -27.98 13.57 -8.36
C SER A 166 -28.52 13.07 -9.70
N ILE A 167 -28.13 11.85 -10.12
CA ILE A 167 -28.65 11.21 -11.33
C ILE A 167 -30.16 11.01 -11.20
N GLN A 168 -30.64 10.50 -10.09
CA GLN A 168 -32.05 10.23 -9.85
C GLN A 168 -32.89 11.52 -9.90
N GLU A 169 -32.40 12.61 -9.32
CA GLU A 169 -33.09 13.90 -9.34
C GLU A 169 -33.14 14.52 -10.76
N GLU A 170 -32.02 14.43 -11.51
CA GLU A 170 -32.00 14.94 -12.89
C GLU A 170 -32.86 14.08 -13.83
N MET A 171 -32.87 12.76 -13.69
CA MET A 171 -33.76 11.85 -14.42
C MET A 171 -35.24 12.17 -14.10
N LYS A 172 -35.58 12.38 -12.83
CA LYS A 172 -36.91 12.75 -12.39
C LYS A 172 -37.35 14.11 -12.98
N THR A 173 -36.45 15.09 -12.97
CA THR A 173 -36.72 16.44 -13.54
C THR A 173 -36.94 16.36 -15.06
N ALA A 174 -36.20 15.48 -15.74
CA ALA A 174 -36.41 15.22 -17.17
C ALA A 174 -37.62 14.33 -17.48
N GLY A 175 -38.34 13.86 -16.46
CA GLY A 175 -39.50 12.97 -16.64
C GLY A 175 -39.15 11.58 -17.12
N ILE A 176 -37.88 11.15 -16.95
CA ILE A 176 -37.40 9.85 -17.37
C ILE A 176 -37.75 8.82 -16.28
N LYS A 177 -38.41 7.74 -16.69
CA LYS A 177 -38.72 6.58 -15.85
C LYS A 177 -37.88 5.39 -16.31
N GLY A 178 -37.84 4.31 -15.51
CA GLY A 178 -37.17 3.09 -15.88
C GLY A 178 -35.67 3.05 -15.56
N ILE A 179 -35.09 4.13 -15.04
CA ILE A 179 -33.74 4.08 -14.44
C ILE A 179 -33.89 3.70 -12.97
N ALA A 180 -33.15 2.69 -12.56
CA ALA A 180 -33.19 2.20 -11.19
C ALA A 180 -31.79 1.82 -10.69
N PHE A 181 -31.67 1.63 -9.38
CA PHE A 181 -30.40 1.37 -8.72
C PHE A 181 -30.52 0.18 -7.78
N ASN A 182 -29.60 -0.75 -7.90
CA ASN A 182 -29.44 -1.83 -6.94
C ASN A 182 -28.41 -1.41 -5.90
N ALA A 183 -28.81 -1.40 -4.64
CA ALA A 183 -27.87 -1.19 -3.53
C ALA A 183 -27.02 -2.45 -3.32
N SER A 184 -25.72 -2.27 -3.13
CA SER A 184 -24.76 -3.31 -2.82
C SER A 184 -23.72 -2.80 -1.81
N PRO A 185 -23.13 -3.68 -1.02
CA PRO A 185 -21.95 -3.29 -0.24
C PRO A 185 -20.89 -2.69 -1.16
N GLY A 186 -20.23 -1.65 -0.71
CA GLY A 186 -19.18 -1.00 -1.47
C GLY A 186 -18.20 -0.27 -0.58
N ARG A 187 -17.22 0.38 -1.17
CA ARG A 187 -16.18 1.14 -0.49
C ARG A 187 -16.34 2.61 -0.83
N MET A 188 -16.35 3.47 0.16
CA MET A 188 -16.46 4.92 0.00
C MET A 188 -15.12 5.59 0.35
N TYR A 189 -14.78 6.62 -0.40
CA TYR A 189 -13.59 7.45 -0.24
C TYR A 189 -14.02 8.92 -0.07
N PRO A 190 -14.38 9.35 1.14
CA PRO A 190 -15.12 10.61 1.36
C PRO A 190 -14.31 11.87 1.04
N ASN A 191 -13.02 11.75 0.77
CA ASN A 191 -12.14 12.89 0.52
C ASN A 191 -11.79 13.11 -0.98
N GLY A 192 -12.39 12.37 -1.91
CA GLY A 192 -12.17 12.53 -3.35
C GLY A 192 -10.71 12.25 -3.78
N ASN A 193 -10.05 13.26 -4.36
CA ASN A 193 -8.62 13.19 -4.73
C ASN A 193 -7.73 13.37 -3.49
N PHE A 194 -7.55 12.32 -2.74
CA PHE A 194 -6.84 12.30 -1.47
C PHE A 194 -5.84 11.13 -1.44
N ALA A 195 -4.59 11.40 -1.77
CA ALA A 195 -3.56 10.37 -1.87
C ALA A 195 -4.01 9.13 -2.68
N SER A 196 -4.81 9.34 -3.73
CA SER A 196 -5.62 8.30 -4.37
C SER A 196 -4.82 7.08 -4.82
N ILE A 197 -3.63 7.29 -5.39
CA ILE A 197 -2.74 6.20 -5.83
C ILE A 197 -2.17 5.44 -4.62
N PHE A 198 -1.86 6.16 -3.53
CA PHE A 198 -1.31 5.55 -2.32
C PHE A 198 -2.37 4.78 -1.55
N VAL A 199 -3.55 5.36 -1.35
CA VAL A 199 -4.70 4.70 -0.70
C VAL A 199 -5.21 3.54 -1.56
N GLY A 200 -5.34 3.77 -2.87
CA GLY A 200 -5.82 2.77 -3.82
C GLY A 200 -7.34 2.58 -3.77
N LEU A 201 -7.80 1.49 -4.36
CA LEU A 201 -9.22 1.16 -4.51
C LEU A 201 -9.49 -0.28 -4.09
N ALA A 202 -10.67 -0.50 -3.50
CA ALA A 202 -11.27 -1.83 -3.32
C ALA A 202 -12.52 -1.95 -4.19
N ASN A 203 -12.72 -3.14 -4.78
CA ASN A 203 -13.88 -3.45 -5.62
C ASN A 203 -14.63 -4.65 -5.07
N LEU A 204 -15.93 -4.68 -5.33
CA LEU A 204 -16.75 -5.83 -5.06
C LEU A 204 -16.46 -6.92 -6.10
N ILE A 205 -16.07 -8.10 -5.64
CA ILE A 205 -15.82 -9.28 -6.48
C ILE A 205 -16.84 -10.36 -6.19
N GLU A 206 -17.15 -11.17 -7.19
CA GLU A 206 -17.96 -12.37 -7.03
C GLU A 206 -17.05 -13.57 -6.71
N ASN A 207 -17.30 -14.22 -5.58
CA ASN A 207 -16.57 -15.39 -5.14
C ASN A 207 -17.04 -16.64 -5.88
N LYS A 208 -16.27 -17.73 -5.81
CA LYS A 208 -16.59 -19.01 -6.49
C LYS A 208 -17.90 -19.64 -6.04
N ASP A 209 -18.38 -19.29 -4.86
CA ASP A 209 -19.64 -19.77 -4.28
C ASP A 209 -20.84 -18.87 -4.62
N GLY A 210 -20.63 -17.81 -5.41
CA GLY A 210 -21.64 -16.82 -5.79
C GLY A 210 -21.86 -15.73 -4.74
N SER A 211 -21.14 -15.73 -3.62
CA SER A 211 -21.13 -14.62 -2.67
C SER A 211 -20.29 -13.45 -3.21
N HIS A 212 -20.45 -12.28 -2.62
CA HIS A 212 -19.68 -11.08 -3.00
C HIS A 212 -18.89 -10.59 -1.80
N SER A 213 -17.62 -10.21 -2.03
CA SER A 213 -16.76 -9.61 -1.02
C SER A 213 -15.99 -8.42 -1.58
N LEU A 214 -15.64 -7.46 -0.70
CA LEU A 214 -14.77 -6.34 -1.06
C LEU A 214 -13.31 -6.80 -1.04
N GLN A 215 -12.62 -6.65 -2.17
CA GLN A 215 -11.20 -6.94 -2.30
C GLN A 215 -10.42 -5.69 -2.70
N GLY A 216 -9.29 -5.44 -2.04
CA GLY A 216 -8.35 -4.41 -2.42
C GLY A 216 -7.69 -4.70 -3.77
N MET A 217 -7.66 -3.69 -4.65
CA MET A 217 -7.14 -3.81 -6.02
C MET A 217 -5.83 -3.08 -6.23
N SER A 218 -5.57 -2.02 -5.47
CA SER A 218 -4.36 -1.19 -5.55
C SER A 218 -4.07 -0.50 -4.22
N GLY A 219 -2.87 0.06 -4.07
CA GLY A 219 -2.46 0.87 -2.93
C GLY A 219 -2.61 0.18 -1.57
N LEU A 220 -2.92 0.95 -0.52
CA LEU A 220 -3.15 0.42 0.84
C LEU A 220 -4.25 -0.63 0.87
N GLU A 221 -5.33 -0.40 0.11
CA GLU A 221 -6.44 -1.36 0.03
C GLU A 221 -5.97 -2.76 -0.42
N TYR A 222 -5.01 -2.84 -1.35
CA TYR A 222 -4.44 -4.10 -1.83
C TYR A 222 -3.43 -4.69 -0.84
N TYR A 223 -2.42 -3.92 -0.43
CA TYR A 223 -1.34 -4.45 0.41
C TYR A 223 -1.76 -4.78 1.84
N LEU A 224 -2.81 -4.10 2.35
CA LEU A 224 -3.40 -4.37 3.67
C LEU A 224 -4.66 -5.24 3.58
N ASN A 225 -4.92 -5.87 2.43
CA ASN A 225 -6.18 -6.62 2.24
C ASN A 225 -6.39 -7.71 3.30
N ASP A 226 -5.35 -8.43 3.70
CA ASP A 226 -5.43 -9.49 4.72
C ASP A 226 -5.79 -8.95 6.12
N ILE A 227 -5.46 -7.68 6.40
CA ILE A 227 -5.82 -7.00 7.64
C ILE A 227 -7.24 -6.46 7.55
N LEU A 228 -7.60 -5.88 6.39
CA LEU A 228 -8.86 -5.16 6.19
C LEU A 228 -10.05 -6.08 5.89
N ALA A 229 -9.88 -7.22 5.20
CA ALA A 229 -11.00 -7.96 4.62
C ALA A 229 -11.91 -8.66 5.65
N GLY A 230 -11.38 -9.12 6.78
CA GLY A 230 -12.15 -9.95 7.73
C GLY A 230 -12.47 -11.36 7.18
N GLN A 231 -13.35 -12.06 7.88
CA GLN A 231 -13.83 -13.39 7.48
C GLN A 231 -15.35 -13.46 7.66
N ASP A 232 -16.06 -13.82 6.60
CA ASP A 232 -17.50 -13.98 6.63
C ASP A 232 -17.92 -15.13 7.56
N GLY A 233 -18.99 -14.89 8.31
CA GLY A 233 -19.62 -15.91 9.15
C GLY A 233 -20.76 -16.60 8.45
N LYS A 234 -21.29 -17.68 9.08
CA LYS A 234 -22.46 -18.42 8.62
C LYS A 234 -23.44 -18.62 9.75
N VAL A 235 -24.69 -18.29 9.48
CA VAL A 235 -25.81 -18.51 10.40
C VAL A 235 -26.85 -19.36 9.72
N VAL A 236 -27.34 -20.40 10.43
CA VAL A 236 -28.40 -21.28 9.98
C VAL A 236 -29.68 -20.91 10.69
N TYR A 237 -30.75 -20.73 9.92
CA TYR A 237 -32.10 -20.47 10.38
C TYR A 237 -33.00 -21.67 10.05
N GLU A 238 -33.99 -21.96 10.89
CA GLU A 238 -35.07 -22.89 10.54
C GLU A 238 -36.14 -22.16 9.71
N LYS A 239 -36.73 -22.88 8.77
CA LYS A 239 -37.85 -22.42 7.92
C LYS A 239 -39.13 -23.16 8.24
N ASP A 240 -40.25 -22.47 8.12
CA ASP A 240 -41.55 -23.09 8.11
C ASP A 240 -41.82 -23.85 6.79
N SER A 241 -42.95 -24.57 6.74
CA SER A 241 -43.38 -25.31 5.55
C SER A 241 -43.64 -24.45 4.31
N GLN A 242 -43.63 -23.12 4.45
CA GLN A 242 -43.80 -22.14 3.37
C GLN A 242 -42.48 -21.47 2.99
N GLY A 243 -41.34 -21.90 3.59
CA GLY A 243 -40.02 -21.40 3.32
C GLY A 243 -39.65 -20.09 4.04
N ARG A 244 -40.46 -19.65 5.01
CA ARG A 244 -40.20 -18.44 5.78
C ARG A 244 -39.33 -18.76 6.98
N VAL A 245 -38.31 -17.91 7.23
CA VAL A 245 -37.41 -18.03 8.38
C VAL A 245 -38.19 -17.89 9.69
N LEU A 246 -37.95 -18.80 10.62
CA LEU A 246 -38.52 -18.80 11.96
C LEU A 246 -37.64 -17.93 12.89
N PRO A 247 -38.15 -16.81 13.41
CA PRO A 247 -37.37 -15.95 14.32
C PRO A 247 -36.94 -16.69 15.59
N GLY A 248 -35.71 -16.51 16.05
CA GLY A 248 -35.17 -17.11 17.27
C GLY A 248 -34.66 -18.54 17.10
N THR A 249 -34.53 -19.05 15.86
CA THR A 249 -33.93 -20.35 15.54
C THR A 249 -32.49 -20.25 15.03
N GLU A 250 -31.90 -19.07 15.17
CA GLU A 250 -30.57 -18.76 14.71
C GLU A 250 -29.51 -19.62 15.38
N THR A 251 -28.71 -20.32 14.60
CA THR A 251 -27.55 -21.06 15.06
C THR A 251 -26.31 -20.58 14.31
N VAL A 252 -25.36 -20.01 15.03
CA VAL A 252 -24.09 -19.59 14.44
C VAL A 252 -23.26 -20.83 14.14
N LYS A 253 -22.95 -21.06 12.88
CA LYS A 253 -22.09 -22.15 12.40
C LYS A 253 -20.63 -21.72 12.32
N GLU A 254 -20.40 -20.51 11.83
CA GLU A 254 -19.10 -19.87 11.73
C GLU A 254 -19.27 -18.43 12.21
N GLU A 255 -18.45 -18.00 13.17
CA GLU A 255 -18.49 -16.61 13.66
C GLU A 255 -17.96 -15.65 12.61
N THR A 256 -18.59 -14.47 12.48
CA THR A 256 -18.11 -13.40 11.61
C THR A 256 -16.94 -12.71 12.31
N ILE A 257 -15.78 -12.61 11.63
CA ILE A 257 -14.63 -11.88 12.12
C ILE A 257 -14.47 -10.62 11.23
N ASN A 258 -14.74 -9.45 11.80
CA ASN A 258 -14.57 -8.20 11.07
C ASN A 258 -13.09 -7.92 10.82
N GLY A 259 -12.80 -7.24 9.70
CA GLY A 259 -11.47 -6.74 9.41
C GLY A 259 -11.00 -5.73 10.45
N GLN A 260 -9.69 -5.59 10.59
CA GLN A 260 -9.09 -4.63 11.49
C GLN A 260 -9.09 -3.24 10.84
N ASP A 261 -9.33 -2.21 11.63
CA ASP A 261 -9.23 -0.84 11.20
C ASP A 261 -7.75 -0.40 11.20
N VAL A 262 -7.36 0.37 10.19
CA VAL A 262 -5.99 0.85 10.02
C VAL A 262 -5.96 2.36 10.22
N TYR A 263 -5.22 2.81 11.22
CA TYR A 263 -4.91 4.23 11.40
C TYR A 263 -3.60 4.52 10.70
N THR A 264 -3.65 5.43 9.72
CA THR A 264 -2.45 5.85 8.99
C THR A 264 -1.73 6.98 9.74
N THR A 265 -0.51 7.29 9.31
CA THR A 265 0.23 8.47 9.77
C THR A 265 -0.15 9.74 9.03
N ILE A 266 -0.96 9.63 7.96
CA ILE A 266 -1.40 10.75 7.13
C ILE A 266 -2.28 11.69 7.97
N SER A 267 -2.02 13.01 7.84
CA SER A 267 -2.91 14.05 8.36
C SER A 267 -3.85 14.52 7.25
N ALA A 268 -5.16 14.43 7.49
CA ALA A 268 -6.15 14.85 6.51
C ALA A 268 -6.02 16.32 6.12
N ASP A 269 -5.66 17.19 7.05
CA ASP A 269 -5.48 18.62 6.78
C ASP A 269 -4.25 18.88 5.91
N LEU A 270 -3.10 18.29 6.27
CA LEU A 270 -1.87 18.41 5.47
C LEU A 270 -2.03 17.78 4.09
N GLN A 271 -2.73 16.66 3.99
CA GLN A 271 -2.96 16.00 2.71
C GLN A 271 -3.80 16.88 1.78
N ARG A 272 -4.91 17.45 2.27
CA ARG A 272 -5.76 18.36 1.47
C ARG A 272 -5.00 19.61 1.02
N SER A 273 -4.17 20.17 1.91
CA SER A 273 -3.30 21.29 1.57
C SER A 273 -2.30 20.90 0.48
N LEU A 274 -1.63 19.75 0.63
CA LEU A 274 -0.67 19.26 -0.35
C LEU A 274 -1.30 18.98 -1.71
N GLU A 275 -2.53 18.40 -1.76
CA GLU A 275 -3.26 18.15 -3.01
C GLU A 275 -3.51 19.47 -3.77
N THR A 276 -3.99 20.49 -3.06
CA THR A 276 -4.27 21.81 -3.64
C THR A 276 -2.99 22.51 -4.16
N ASN A 277 -1.92 22.43 -3.36
CA ASN A 277 -0.64 23.01 -3.72
C ASN A 277 0.00 22.28 -4.90
N MET A 278 -0.13 20.95 -4.96
CA MET A 278 0.33 20.12 -6.07
C MET A 278 -0.42 20.44 -7.36
N ASP A 279 -1.73 20.63 -7.32
CA ASP A 279 -2.51 21.03 -8.50
C ASP A 279 -2.03 22.37 -9.05
N THR A 280 -1.82 23.34 -8.18
CA THR A 280 -1.30 24.66 -8.57
C THR A 280 0.09 24.56 -9.19
N PHE A 281 0.99 23.80 -8.56
CA PHE A 281 2.35 23.58 -9.03
C PHE A 281 2.38 22.85 -10.37
N PHE A 282 1.69 21.72 -10.46
CA PHE A 282 1.69 20.85 -11.65
C PHE A 282 1.08 21.53 -12.87
N ASN A 283 -0.06 22.24 -12.69
CA ASN A 283 -0.70 23.00 -13.76
C ASN A 283 0.16 24.16 -14.26
N THR A 284 0.97 24.78 -13.39
CA THR A 284 1.88 25.86 -13.76
C THR A 284 3.13 25.31 -14.45
N ALA A 285 3.73 24.26 -13.91
CA ALA A 285 4.97 23.69 -14.41
C ALA A 285 4.78 22.82 -15.66
N LYS A 286 3.57 22.29 -15.88
CA LYS A 286 3.21 21.41 -17.00
C LYS A 286 4.16 20.24 -17.17
N GLY A 287 4.41 19.53 -16.11
CA GLY A 287 5.25 18.32 -16.12
C GLY A 287 4.52 17.12 -16.71
N ARG A 288 5.27 16.10 -17.10
CA ARG A 288 4.71 14.82 -17.48
C ARG A 288 4.08 14.11 -16.27
N TYR A 289 4.78 14.11 -15.14
CA TYR A 289 4.29 13.71 -13.83
C TYR A 289 5.12 14.32 -12.71
N ALA A 290 4.51 14.40 -11.53
CA ALA A 290 5.13 14.95 -10.33
C ALA A 290 4.73 14.12 -9.10
N ASN A 291 5.58 14.16 -8.08
CA ASN A 291 5.34 13.53 -6.80
C ASN A 291 5.87 14.45 -5.68
N ALA A 292 5.13 14.53 -4.58
CA ALA A 292 5.54 15.25 -3.39
C ALA A 292 5.17 14.46 -2.13
N THR A 293 6.09 14.43 -1.17
CA THR A 293 5.88 13.75 0.11
C THR A 293 6.46 14.57 1.24
N LEU A 294 5.69 14.70 2.31
CA LEU A 294 6.04 15.33 3.58
C LEU A 294 6.15 14.24 4.65
N ILE A 295 7.29 14.18 5.34
CA ILE A 295 7.50 13.26 6.46
C ILE A 295 7.90 14.01 7.73
N SER A 296 7.67 13.37 8.89
CA SER A 296 8.27 13.78 10.16
C SER A 296 9.75 13.43 10.19
N ALA A 297 10.60 14.41 10.44
CA ALA A 297 12.04 14.20 10.64
C ALA A 297 12.36 13.41 11.91
N ARG A 298 11.44 13.39 12.89
CA ARG A 298 11.61 12.77 14.22
C ARG A 298 11.22 11.31 14.27
N THR A 299 10.24 10.89 13.42
CA THR A 299 9.63 9.56 13.52
C THR A 299 9.64 8.78 12.22
N GLY A 300 9.93 9.42 11.08
CA GLY A 300 9.81 8.82 9.75
C GLY A 300 8.35 8.66 9.27
N GLU A 301 7.36 9.22 9.98
CA GLU A 301 5.95 9.17 9.60
C GLU A 301 5.68 9.92 8.30
N ILE A 302 5.06 9.26 7.33
CA ILE A 302 4.56 9.91 6.12
C ILE A 302 3.28 10.66 6.49
N LEU A 303 3.35 11.99 6.51
CA LEU A 303 2.27 12.87 6.95
C LEU A 303 1.34 13.28 5.80
N ALA A 304 1.88 13.37 4.60
CA ALA A 304 1.14 13.62 3.37
C ALA A 304 1.96 13.16 2.16
N THR A 305 1.28 12.60 1.15
CA THR A 305 1.92 12.19 -0.11
C THR A 305 0.93 12.30 -1.27
N THR A 306 1.38 12.82 -2.41
CA THR A 306 0.54 12.93 -3.61
C THR A 306 1.37 12.83 -4.87
N GLN A 307 0.73 12.43 -5.95
CA GLN A 307 1.32 12.45 -7.30
C GLN A 307 0.36 13.02 -8.34
N ARG A 308 0.90 13.46 -9.48
CA ARG A 308 0.13 13.88 -10.65
C ARG A 308 0.69 13.21 -11.91
N PRO A 309 -0.19 12.83 -12.86
CA PRO A 309 -1.66 12.83 -12.77
C PRO A 309 -2.21 11.94 -11.66
N SER A 310 -3.43 12.24 -11.19
CA SER A 310 -4.15 11.50 -10.16
C SER A 310 -5.62 11.36 -10.55
N TYR A 311 -6.41 10.67 -9.74
CA TYR A 311 -7.84 10.48 -9.94
C TYR A 311 -8.61 10.75 -8.65
N ASP A 312 -9.88 11.07 -8.78
CA ASP A 312 -10.82 11.13 -7.66
C ASP A 312 -11.27 9.70 -7.30
N SER A 313 -11.03 9.29 -6.05
CA SER A 313 -11.31 7.90 -5.62
C SER A 313 -12.81 7.61 -5.48
N ASP A 314 -13.65 8.63 -5.22
CA ASP A 314 -15.09 8.48 -5.09
C ASP A 314 -15.78 8.44 -6.46
N THR A 315 -15.53 9.47 -7.29
CA THR A 315 -16.15 9.59 -8.62
C THR A 315 -15.42 8.78 -9.70
N LYS A 316 -14.15 8.42 -9.47
CA LYS A 316 -13.22 7.79 -10.41
C LYS A 316 -12.87 8.66 -11.62
N GLU A 317 -13.14 9.95 -11.55
CA GLU A 317 -12.73 10.91 -12.55
C GLU A 317 -11.20 10.92 -12.66
N GLY A 318 -10.68 10.84 -13.88
CA GLY A 318 -9.26 10.76 -14.17
C GLY A 318 -8.67 9.33 -14.15
N LEU A 319 -9.35 8.33 -13.62
CA LEU A 319 -8.88 6.94 -13.61
C LEU A 319 -8.82 6.37 -15.04
N GLY A 320 -7.65 5.88 -15.44
CA GLY A 320 -7.41 5.38 -16.80
C GLY A 320 -7.33 6.47 -17.88
N ALA A 321 -7.27 7.74 -17.52
CA ALA A 321 -7.07 8.83 -18.47
C ALA A 321 -5.71 8.74 -19.16
N GLU A 322 -5.59 9.31 -20.36
CA GLU A 322 -4.33 9.35 -21.12
C GLU A 322 -3.23 10.06 -20.30
N GLY A 323 -2.06 9.42 -20.20
CA GLY A 323 -0.92 9.92 -19.41
C GLY A 323 -0.99 9.61 -17.92
N MET A 324 -2.06 8.99 -17.43
CA MET A 324 -2.13 8.55 -16.04
C MET A 324 -1.13 7.42 -15.76
N ILE A 325 -0.52 7.47 -14.59
CA ILE A 325 0.39 6.43 -14.09
C ILE A 325 -0.26 5.79 -12.87
N GLU A 326 -0.62 4.51 -13.00
CA GLU A 326 -1.28 3.75 -11.91
C GLU A 326 -0.30 3.30 -10.81
N ARG A 327 1.01 3.19 -11.13
CA ARG A 327 2.03 2.87 -10.13
C ARG A 327 2.30 4.07 -9.21
N SER A 328 2.67 3.78 -7.98
CA SER A 328 3.08 4.81 -7.03
C SER A 328 4.48 5.35 -7.36
N LEU A 329 4.58 6.66 -7.61
CA LEU A 329 5.86 7.35 -7.81
C LEU A 329 6.65 7.49 -6.50
N LEU A 330 6.03 7.21 -5.36
CA LEU A 330 6.71 7.23 -4.07
C LEU A 330 7.73 6.09 -3.92
N TYR A 331 7.39 4.87 -4.40
CA TYR A 331 8.23 3.67 -4.15
C TYR A 331 8.35 2.70 -5.33
N GLN A 332 7.48 2.78 -6.35
CA GLN A 332 7.47 1.87 -7.50
C GLN A 332 8.16 2.47 -8.74
N GLU A 333 8.85 3.57 -8.60
CA GLU A 333 9.68 4.17 -9.64
C GLU A 333 10.99 4.68 -9.06
N ALA A 334 12.09 4.13 -9.54
CA ALA A 334 13.42 4.66 -9.27
C ALA A 334 13.79 5.72 -10.33
N PHE A 335 14.47 6.76 -9.90
CA PHE A 335 14.95 7.84 -10.74
C PHE A 335 16.35 8.26 -10.30
N GLU A 336 17.12 8.88 -11.16
CA GLU A 336 18.38 9.49 -10.79
C GLU A 336 18.10 10.77 -9.97
N PRO A 337 18.54 10.85 -8.69
CA PRO A 337 18.15 11.95 -7.78
C PRO A 337 18.79 13.30 -8.13
N GLY A 338 19.81 13.28 -8.99
CA GLY A 338 20.55 14.48 -9.35
C GLY A 338 21.16 15.16 -8.14
N SER A 339 21.31 16.46 -8.20
CA SER A 339 22.03 17.25 -7.19
C SER A 339 21.44 17.21 -5.77
N THR A 340 20.29 16.61 -5.53
CA THR A 340 19.83 16.34 -4.15
C THR A 340 20.69 15.28 -3.45
N MET A 341 21.36 14.39 -4.21
CA MET A 341 22.35 13.47 -3.67
C MET A 341 23.53 14.18 -3.01
N LYS A 342 23.88 15.37 -3.47
CA LYS A 342 25.01 16.16 -2.90
C LYS A 342 24.87 16.48 -1.42
N VAL A 343 23.64 16.43 -0.88
CA VAL A 343 23.40 16.53 0.56
C VAL A 343 24.10 15.38 1.30
N LEU A 344 23.95 14.18 0.79
CA LEU A 344 24.55 12.97 1.38
C LEU A 344 26.07 12.92 1.13
N THR A 345 26.50 13.35 -0.04
CA THR A 345 27.93 13.43 -0.39
C THR A 345 28.65 14.43 0.51
N LEU A 346 28.06 15.61 0.75
CA LEU A 346 28.61 16.61 1.65
C LEU A 346 28.69 16.08 3.09
N ALA A 347 27.60 15.49 3.60
CA ALA A 347 27.58 14.90 4.93
C ALA A 347 28.65 13.80 5.09
N SER A 348 28.81 12.95 4.08
CA SER A 348 29.83 11.90 4.06
C SER A 348 31.27 12.49 4.06
N ALA A 349 31.51 13.54 3.28
CA ALA A 349 32.81 14.21 3.23
C ALA A 349 33.16 14.92 4.54
N ILE A 350 32.17 15.53 5.21
CA ILE A 350 32.34 16.12 6.53
C ILE A 350 32.64 15.03 7.57
N ASP A 351 31.84 13.96 7.59
CA ASP A 351 32.01 12.82 8.51
C ASP A 351 33.37 12.11 8.33
N ASN A 352 33.84 11.98 7.09
CA ASN A 352 35.14 11.42 6.77
C ASN A 352 36.31 12.39 7.01
N GLY A 353 36.06 13.68 7.24
CA GLY A 353 37.06 14.71 7.48
C GLY A 353 37.81 15.22 6.23
N THR A 354 37.27 15.00 5.04
CA THR A 354 37.80 15.47 3.75
C THR A 354 37.24 16.82 3.30
N PHE A 355 36.20 17.34 3.97
CA PHE A 355 35.61 18.60 3.64
C PHE A 355 36.29 19.76 4.39
N ASP A 356 37.01 20.63 3.67
CA ASP A 356 37.43 21.94 4.15
C ASP A 356 36.62 23.02 3.43
N PRO A 357 35.68 23.71 4.11
CA PRO A 357 34.83 24.73 3.49
C PRO A 357 35.57 25.89 2.86
N ASN A 358 36.79 26.15 3.30
CA ASN A 358 37.62 27.28 2.85
C ASN A 358 38.69 26.91 1.80
N ALA A 359 38.86 25.62 1.53
CA ALA A 359 39.75 25.18 0.45
C ALA A 359 39.15 25.57 -0.91
N TYR A 360 40.01 26.02 -1.84
CA TYR A 360 39.61 26.54 -3.14
C TYR A 360 39.86 25.53 -4.27
N TYR A 361 38.98 25.52 -5.24
CA TYR A 361 39.15 24.81 -6.51
C TYR A 361 38.57 25.66 -7.66
N THR A 362 38.94 25.33 -8.88
CA THR A 362 38.34 25.94 -10.07
C THR A 362 37.32 24.94 -10.68
N ASN A 363 36.10 25.41 -10.94
CA ASN A 363 35.03 24.60 -11.47
C ASN A 363 35.12 24.36 -13.00
N SER A 364 36.37 24.33 -13.52
CA SER A 364 36.63 23.93 -14.90
C SER A 364 36.39 22.46 -15.13
N GLU A 365 36.30 22.07 -16.42
CA GLU A 365 36.19 20.63 -16.81
C GLU A 365 37.19 19.76 -16.02
N TYR A 366 36.65 18.73 -15.37
CA TYR A 366 37.38 17.70 -14.65
C TYR A 366 37.29 16.38 -15.39
N THR A 367 38.41 15.71 -15.66
CA THR A 367 38.44 14.49 -16.43
C THR A 367 38.73 13.30 -15.52
N ILE A 368 37.85 12.29 -15.57
CA ILE A 368 38.05 10.97 -14.92
C ILE A 368 38.03 9.93 -16.02
N ALA A 369 39.13 9.17 -16.16
CA ALA A 369 39.33 8.24 -17.30
C ALA A 369 39.05 8.94 -18.65
N ASP A 370 37.98 8.56 -19.33
CA ASP A 370 37.55 9.12 -20.63
C ASP A 370 36.33 10.07 -20.49
N ALA A 371 35.79 10.23 -19.29
CA ALA A 371 34.64 11.09 -19.05
C ALA A 371 35.04 12.50 -18.59
N LYS A 372 34.25 13.47 -19.01
CA LYS A 372 34.41 14.90 -18.67
C LYS A 372 33.26 15.32 -17.80
N ILE A 373 33.56 15.78 -16.60
CA ILE A 373 32.60 16.31 -15.63
C ILE A 373 32.69 17.83 -15.65
N ASN A 374 31.55 18.48 -15.87
CA ASN A 374 31.41 19.90 -15.91
C ASN A 374 30.33 20.37 -14.91
N ASP A 375 30.47 21.59 -14.43
CA ASP A 375 29.39 22.29 -13.76
C ASP A 375 28.35 22.79 -14.77
N TRP A 376 27.10 22.90 -14.33
CA TRP A 376 25.99 23.37 -15.17
C TRP A 376 26.25 24.78 -15.73
N THR A 377 26.91 25.70 -15.00
CA THR A 377 27.29 27.01 -15.46
C THR A 377 28.25 26.97 -16.65
N VAL A 378 29.23 26.08 -16.60
CA VAL A 378 30.18 25.85 -17.72
C VAL A 378 29.49 25.25 -18.93
N ASN A 379 28.55 24.32 -18.71
CA ASN A 379 27.71 23.72 -19.78
C ASN A 379 26.80 24.79 -20.44
N GLU A 380 26.38 25.81 -19.71
CA GLU A 380 25.66 26.97 -20.23
C GLU A 380 26.57 28.05 -20.88
N GLY A 381 27.87 27.78 -20.97
CA GLY A 381 28.84 28.64 -21.63
C GLY A 381 29.41 29.75 -20.78
N GLN A 382 29.24 29.72 -19.46
CA GLN A 382 29.92 30.65 -18.56
C GLN A 382 31.39 30.25 -18.38
N GLU A 383 32.21 31.23 -18.06
CA GLU A 383 33.65 30.99 -17.73
C GLU A 383 33.76 30.26 -16.39
N ALA A 384 34.73 29.36 -16.30
CA ALA A 384 35.04 28.69 -15.04
C ALA A 384 35.54 29.69 -14.00
N VAL A 385 35.08 29.55 -12.76
CA VAL A 385 35.41 30.43 -11.64
C VAL A 385 36.09 29.64 -10.52
N THR A 386 36.87 30.32 -9.71
CA THR A 386 37.46 29.73 -8.51
C THR A 386 36.49 29.92 -7.35
N LEU A 387 36.12 28.79 -6.71
CA LEU A 387 35.17 28.68 -5.62
C LEU A 387 35.83 28.03 -4.41
N ASN A 388 35.41 28.35 -3.21
CA ASN A 388 35.64 27.44 -2.10
C ASN A 388 34.57 26.38 -2.06
N PHE A 389 34.79 25.27 -1.30
CA PHE A 389 33.84 24.13 -1.30
C PHE A 389 32.46 24.51 -0.76
N ALA A 390 32.35 25.46 0.19
CA ALA A 390 31.07 25.97 0.68
C ALA A 390 30.27 26.69 -0.44
N GLN A 391 30.93 27.56 -1.21
CA GLN A 391 30.34 28.23 -2.37
C GLN A 391 29.97 27.19 -3.48
N GLY A 392 30.84 26.22 -3.70
CA GLY A 392 30.59 25.14 -4.65
C GLY A 392 29.35 24.32 -4.32
N PHE A 393 29.09 24.04 -3.04
CA PHE A 393 27.86 23.38 -2.61
C PHE A 393 26.62 24.26 -2.86
N SER A 394 26.69 25.57 -2.55
CA SER A 394 25.62 26.53 -2.81
C SER A 394 25.31 26.63 -4.31
N LEU A 395 26.35 26.67 -5.18
CA LEU A 395 26.25 26.66 -6.64
C LEU A 395 25.82 25.30 -7.20
N SER A 396 25.79 24.26 -6.37
CA SER A 396 25.53 22.89 -6.81
C SER A 396 26.59 22.36 -7.80
N SER A 397 27.89 22.63 -7.53
CA SER A 397 29.02 22.21 -8.35
C SER A 397 29.14 20.68 -8.42
N ASN A 398 29.15 20.11 -9.63
CA ASN A 398 29.45 18.70 -9.88
C ASN A 398 30.94 18.43 -9.64
N VAL A 399 31.77 19.33 -10.15
CA VAL A 399 33.23 19.25 -10.02
C VAL A 399 33.63 19.25 -8.54
N GLY A 400 33.04 20.14 -7.73
CA GLY A 400 33.33 20.22 -6.30
C GLY A 400 33.08 18.92 -5.55
N VAL A 401 31.90 18.29 -5.73
CA VAL A 401 31.58 17.03 -5.02
C VAL A 401 32.36 15.84 -5.58
N THR A 402 32.70 15.85 -6.86
CA THR A 402 33.62 14.86 -7.45
C THR A 402 35.01 14.95 -6.83
N LEU A 403 35.55 16.16 -6.63
CA LEU A 403 36.85 16.33 -5.97
C LEU A 403 36.80 15.84 -4.50
N LEU A 404 35.71 16.07 -3.77
CA LEU A 404 35.52 15.55 -2.41
C LEU A 404 35.52 14.02 -2.39
N GLU A 405 34.86 13.40 -3.35
CA GLU A 405 34.84 11.93 -3.48
C GLU A 405 36.22 11.37 -3.82
N GLN A 406 36.94 11.98 -4.77
CA GLN A 406 38.31 11.57 -5.12
C GLN A 406 39.28 11.69 -3.92
N GLU A 407 39.10 12.68 -3.04
CA GLU A 407 39.86 12.81 -1.80
C GLU A 407 39.44 11.78 -0.76
N MET A 408 38.16 11.47 -0.65
CA MET A 408 37.60 10.44 0.24
C MET A 408 37.99 9.02 -0.22
N GLY A 409 37.96 8.80 -1.51
CA GLY A 409 38.21 7.51 -2.20
C GLY A 409 36.95 6.69 -2.43
N ASP A 410 36.89 6.03 -3.60
CA ASP A 410 35.77 5.22 -4.11
C ASP A 410 35.20 4.25 -3.07
N GLU A 411 36.10 3.49 -2.41
CA GLU A 411 35.70 2.46 -1.42
C GLU A 411 34.92 3.08 -0.25
N LYS A 412 35.35 4.22 0.25
CA LYS A 412 34.67 4.90 1.35
C LYS A 412 33.33 5.48 0.92
N TRP A 413 33.27 6.07 -0.27
CA TRP A 413 32.01 6.58 -0.80
C TRP A 413 30.98 5.44 -0.98
N LEU A 414 31.37 4.32 -1.57
CA LEU A 414 30.52 3.14 -1.70
C LEU A 414 30.08 2.57 -0.33
N ASN A 415 30.95 2.66 0.68
CA ASN A 415 30.57 2.30 2.05
C ASN A 415 29.51 3.25 2.63
N TYR A 416 29.62 4.58 2.38
CA TYR A 416 28.54 5.50 2.77
C TYR A 416 27.22 5.22 2.06
N LEU A 417 27.22 4.92 0.75
CA LEU A 417 26.02 4.48 0.05
C LEU A 417 25.40 3.24 0.69
N THR A 418 26.23 2.28 1.13
CA THR A 418 25.79 1.09 1.85
C THR A 418 25.20 1.44 3.22
N LYS A 419 25.80 2.35 3.99
CA LYS A 419 25.29 2.84 5.27
C LYS A 419 23.95 3.57 5.11
N PHE A 420 23.79 4.38 4.04
CA PHE A 420 22.51 5.01 3.66
C PHE A 420 21.52 4.01 3.05
N ARG A 421 21.90 2.73 2.89
CA ARG A 421 21.10 1.61 2.38
C ARG A 421 20.60 1.82 0.96
N TYR A 422 21.38 2.46 0.08
CA TYR A 422 21.08 2.48 -1.36
C TYR A 422 21.23 1.08 -1.97
N GLY A 423 20.40 0.78 -2.98
CA GLY A 423 20.31 -0.54 -3.59
C GLY A 423 19.50 -1.56 -2.76
N TYR A 424 18.99 -1.16 -1.59
CA TYR A 424 18.11 -1.99 -0.75
C TYR A 424 16.75 -1.32 -0.61
N PRO A 425 15.66 -2.02 -0.97
CA PRO A 425 14.31 -1.53 -0.71
C PRO A 425 14.13 -1.19 0.78
N THR A 426 13.31 -0.18 1.07
CA THR A 426 12.96 0.17 2.45
C THR A 426 12.07 -0.90 3.07
N ARG A 427 11.22 -1.53 2.24
CA ARG A 427 10.27 -2.57 2.68
C ARG A 427 9.34 -2.08 3.78
N PHE A 428 8.92 -0.84 3.67
CA PHE A 428 8.12 -0.13 4.68
C PHE A 428 6.66 -0.63 4.82
N GLY A 429 6.34 -1.76 4.16
CA GLY A 429 5.04 -2.44 4.23
C GLY A 429 4.26 -2.43 2.91
N MET A 430 4.72 -1.67 1.92
CA MET A 430 4.19 -1.70 0.55
C MET A 430 5.09 -2.59 -0.30
N GLY A 431 4.49 -3.47 -1.09
CA GLY A 431 5.21 -4.37 -1.98
C GLY A 431 5.57 -3.73 -3.33
N ASP A 432 6.30 -4.48 -4.16
CA ASP A 432 6.73 -4.05 -5.49
C ASP A 432 7.58 -2.76 -5.47
N GLU A 433 8.35 -2.56 -4.38
CA GLU A 433 9.26 -1.43 -4.25
C GLU A 433 10.44 -1.58 -5.20
N GLU A 434 10.68 -0.58 -6.05
CA GLU A 434 11.83 -0.52 -6.95
C GLU A 434 13.11 -0.16 -6.19
N PRO A 435 14.13 -1.06 -6.11
CA PRO A 435 15.31 -0.84 -5.27
C PRO A 435 16.28 0.22 -5.81
N GLY A 436 16.16 0.56 -7.09
CA GLY A 436 17.14 1.40 -7.77
C GLY A 436 18.47 0.69 -8.07
N LEU A 437 19.43 1.45 -8.54
CA LEU A 437 20.77 0.97 -8.94
C LEU A 437 21.85 1.72 -8.18
N VAL A 438 22.91 1.00 -7.78
CA VAL A 438 24.10 1.56 -7.13
C VAL A 438 25.32 1.22 -7.97
N PRO A 439 26.28 2.14 -8.19
CA PRO A 439 27.50 1.85 -8.94
C PRO A 439 28.33 0.77 -8.23
N GLU A 440 28.96 -0.12 -9.02
CA GLU A 440 29.78 -1.22 -8.48
C GLU A 440 31.27 -0.94 -8.69
N ASP A 441 31.77 -1.07 -9.93
CA ASP A 441 33.20 -1.07 -10.24
C ASP A 441 33.65 0.05 -11.20
N ASN A 442 32.73 0.77 -11.81
CA ASN A 442 33.07 1.79 -12.80
C ASN A 442 33.37 3.13 -12.11
N ILE A 443 34.64 3.55 -12.13
CA ILE A 443 35.12 4.77 -11.48
C ILE A 443 34.39 6.05 -11.95
N VAL A 444 33.98 6.09 -13.23
CA VAL A 444 33.20 7.22 -13.75
C VAL A 444 31.80 7.25 -13.14
N THR A 445 31.14 6.09 -13.09
CA THR A 445 29.79 5.96 -12.50
C THR A 445 29.84 6.20 -10.99
N ILE A 446 30.88 5.74 -10.30
CA ILE A 446 31.11 6.02 -8.86
C ILE A 446 31.18 7.54 -8.64
N ALA A 447 32.04 8.24 -9.39
CA ALA A 447 32.18 9.69 -9.27
C ALA A 447 30.87 10.43 -9.63
N MET A 448 30.17 10.01 -10.69
CA MET A 448 28.90 10.61 -11.09
C MET A 448 27.79 10.39 -10.05
N SER A 449 27.83 9.31 -9.30
CA SER A 449 26.85 9.03 -8.25
C SER A 449 26.88 10.05 -7.11
N THR A 450 28.00 10.77 -6.90
CA THR A 450 28.11 11.84 -5.90
C THR A 450 27.21 13.03 -6.16
N PHE A 451 26.86 13.26 -7.42
CA PHE A 451 25.88 14.29 -7.82
C PHE A 451 24.58 13.70 -8.37
N GLY A 452 24.36 12.39 -8.12
CA GLY A 452 23.08 11.71 -8.35
C GLY A 452 22.82 11.32 -9.80
N GLN A 453 23.89 11.07 -10.60
CA GLN A 453 23.82 10.42 -11.90
C GLN A 453 24.56 9.08 -11.86
N GLY A 454 24.15 8.10 -12.67
CA GLY A 454 24.69 6.75 -12.59
C GLY A 454 24.30 5.98 -11.32
N ILE A 455 23.41 6.51 -10.52
CA ILE A 455 22.75 5.93 -9.35
C ILE A 455 21.26 6.22 -9.45
N SER A 456 20.41 5.27 -9.08
CA SER A 456 18.97 5.54 -9.01
C SER A 456 18.40 5.08 -7.68
N ALA A 457 17.36 5.79 -7.23
CA ALA A 457 16.62 5.51 -6.02
C ALA A 457 15.16 5.93 -6.18
N ASN A 458 14.27 5.31 -5.43
CA ASN A 458 12.90 5.78 -5.33
C ASN A 458 12.76 6.92 -4.30
N GLN A 459 11.62 7.60 -4.25
CA GLN A 459 11.44 8.76 -3.38
C GLN A 459 11.49 8.37 -1.89
N VAL A 460 10.97 7.20 -1.51
CA VAL A 460 10.98 6.76 -0.10
C VAL A 460 12.39 6.44 0.38
N GLN A 461 13.28 5.92 -0.47
CA GLN A 461 14.70 5.73 -0.14
C GLN A 461 15.42 7.07 0.07
N MET A 462 15.12 8.08 -0.77
CA MET A 462 15.67 9.43 -0.59
C MET A 462 15.22 10.03 0.74
N LEU A 463 13.94 9.92 1.08
CA LEU A 463 13.38 10.42 2.34
C LEU A 463 14.00 9.71 3.55
N ARG A 464 14.21 8.37 3.47
CA ARG A 464 14.94 7.62 4.48
C ARG A 464 16.35 8.17 4.70
N SER A 465 17.08 8.43 3.63
CA SER A 465 18.43 8.96 3.72
C SER A 465 18.47 10.40 4.26
N PHE A 466 17.53 11.25 3.83
CA PHE A 466 17.40 12.60 4.35
C PHE A 466 17.02 12.67 5.82
N SER A 467 16.31 11.64 6.34
CA SER A 467 16.00 11.57 7.77
C SER A 467 17.27 11.53 8.63
N ALA A 468 18.35 10.90 8.15
CA ALA A 468 19.63 10.92 8.87
C ALA A 468 20.22 12.32 8.99
N ILE A 469 20.08 13.15 7.95
CA ILE A 469 20.58 14.53 7.99
C ILE A 469 19.72 15.40 8.92
N ALA A 470 18.40 15.19 8.91
CA ALA A 470 17.46 15.95 9.72
C ALA A 470 17.32 15.47 11.17
N ASN A 471 17.90 14.32 11.53
CA ASN A 471 17.74 13.66 12.83
C ASN A 471 19.09 13.22 13.41
N ASN A 472 20.04 14.15 13.50
CA ASN A 472 21.32 14.02 14.20
C ASN A 472 22.15 12.79 13.73
N GLY A 473 22.11 12.48 12.45
CA GLY A 473 22.79 11.33 11.86
C GLY A 473 22.01 10.00 11.95
N ILE A 474 20.92 9.95 12.70
CA ILE A 474 20.12 8.74 12.89
C ILE A 474 19.09 8.58 11.77
N MET A 475 19.22 7.51 11.00
CA MET A 475 18.33 7.21 9.88
C MET A 475 17.09 6.45 10.36
N LEU A 476 15.92 6.91 9.92
CA LEU A 476 14.62 6.37 10.27
C LEU A 476 13.98 5.63 9.10
N GLU A 477 13.35 4.49 9.39
CA GLU A 477 12.52 3.82 8.37
C GLU A 477 11.22 4.60 8.17
N PRO A 478 10.87 4.99 6.93
CA PRO A 478 9.59 5.60 6.66
C PRO A 478 8.42 4.68 7.02
N LYS A 479 7.40 5.23 7.64
CA LYS A 479 6.20 4.47 8.04
C LYS A 479 4.91 5.21 7.70
N PHE A 480 3.84 4.43 7.45
CA PHE A 480 2.52 4.98 7.12
C PHE A 480 1.39 4.44 8.01
N ILE A 481 1.66 3.42 8.83
CA ILE A 481 0.70 2.88 9.81
C ILE A 481 1.07 3.42 11.18
N SER A 482 0.13 4.09 11.86
CA SER A 482 0.26 4.51 13.24
C SER A 482 -0.33 3.51 14.22
N ALA A 483 -1.43 2.82 13.83
CA ALA A 483 -2.04 1.78 14.63
C ALA A 483 -2.88 0.80 13.80
N LEU A 484 -3.04 -0.42 14.32
CA LEU A 484 -4.04 -1.39 13.90
C LEU A 484 -5.04 -1.59 15.05
N TYR A 485 -6.33 -1.37 14.80
CA TYR A 485 -7.39 -1.58 15.77
C TYR A 485 -8.21 -2.82 15.41
N ASN A 486 -8.35 -3.72 16.36
CA ASN A 486 -9.14 -4.94 16.21
C ASN A 486 -10.52 -4.77 16.87
N PRO A 487 -11.60 -4.56 16.08
CA PRO A 487 -12.93 -4.37 16.63
C PRO A 487 -13.54 -5.63 17.28
N ASN A 488 -12.96 -6.82 16.99
CA ASN A 488 -13.47 -8.07 17.54
C ASN A 488 -12.99 -8.28 19.01
N THR A 489 -11.89 -7.66 19.40
CA THR A 489 -11.28 -7.78 20.74
C THR A 489 -11.21 -6.44 21.49
N ASP A 490 -11.63 -5.34 20.87
CA ASP A 490 -11.49 -3.97 21.37
C ASP A 490 -10.06 -3.66 21.84
N SER A 491 -9.10 -3.90 20.94
CA SER A 491 -7.68 -3.74 21.22
C SER A 491 -6.91 -3.15 20.06
N ALA A 492 -5.76 -2.53 20.31
CA ALA A 492 -4.96 -1.87 19.32
C ALA A 492 -3.47 -2.19 19.44
N ARG A 493 -2.81 -2.40 18.30
CA ARG A 493 -1.35 -2.43 18.15
C ARG A 493 -0.91 -1.03 17.72
N LEU A 494 0.02 -0.43 18.46
CA LEU A 494 0.52 0.92 18.20
C LEU A 494 1.92 0.85 17.60
N SER A 495 2.19 1.65 16.57
CA SER A 495 3.53 1.73 15.98
C SER A 495 4.45 2.66 16.78
N SER A 496 5.74 2.42 16.74
CA SER A 496 6.78 3.35 17.18
C SER A 496 7.75 3.67 16.04
N LYS A 497 8.63 4.65 16.23
CA LYS A 497 9.72 4.92 15.27
C LYS A 497 10.63 3.69 15.16
N GLU A 498 11.17 3.46 13.97
CA GLU A 498 12.16 2.43 13.68
C GLU A 498 13.47 3.09 13.23
N GLU A 499 14.49 3.01 14.07
CA GLU A 499 15.83 3.48 13.75
C GLU A 499 16.56 2.38 13.00
N VAL A 500 17.14 2.72 11.84
CA VAL A 500 17.68 1.71 10.92
C VAL A 500 19.14 1.94 10.54
N GLY A 501 19.81 2.91 11.12
CA GLY A 501 21.21 3.17 10.89
C GLY A 501 21.66 4.51 11.42
N ASN A 502 22.97 4.69 11.50
CA ASN A 502 23.62 5.98 11.76
C ASN A 502 24.75 6.17 10.74
N PRO A 503 24.40 6.55 9.49
CA PRO A 503 25.36 6.63 8.40
C PRO A 503 26.43 7.70 8.59
N VAL A 504 26.10 8.82 9.25
CA VAL A 504 27.00 9.94 9.52
C VAL A 504 26.84 10.40 10.97
N SER A 505 27.84 11.11 11.50
CA SER A 505 27.79 11.68 12.85
C SER A 505 26.80 12.84 12.94
N GLU A 506 26.30 13.12 14.15
CA GLU A 506 25.49 14.29 14.48
C GLU A 506 26.16 15.58 13.98
N GLN A 507 27.47 15.74 14.25
CA GLN A 507 28.23 16.90 13.80
C GLN A 507 28.21 17.08 12.27
N ALA A 508 28.32 15.99 11.50
CA ALA A 508 28.27 16.07 10.05
C ALA A 508 26.86 16.38 9.53
N ALA A 509 25.83 15.86 10.17
CA ALA A 509 24.44 16.17 9.86
C ALA A 509 24.12 17.65 10.08
N ASP A 510 24.43 18.19 11.26
CA ASP A 510 24.20 19.59 11.62
C ASP A 510 24.97 20.55 10.71
N ALA A 511 26.25 20.27 10.45
CA ALA A 511 27.04 21.10 9.54
C ALA A 511 26.44 21.10 8.13
N THR A 512 25.94 19.96 7.65
CA THR A 512 25.30 19.83 6.34
C THR A 512 24.03 20.70 6.26
N LEU A 513 23.18 20.68 7.30
CA LEU A 513 21.99 21.55 7.39
C LEU A 513 22.40 23.05 7.29
N GLY A 514 23.48 23.44 7.98
CA GLY A 514 24.02 24.81 7.89
C GLY A 514 24.41 25.20 6.47
N TYR A 515 25.07 24.32 5.70
CA TYR A 515 25.41 24.60 4.29
C TYR A 515 24.18 24.58 3.38
N MET A 516 23.15 23.79 3.69
CA MET A 516 21.90 23.76 2.93
C MET A 516 21.12 25.09 3.05
N ILE A 517 21.24 25.84 4.15
CA ILE A 517 20.67 27.20 4.28
C ILE A 517 21.25 28.11 3.20
N ASN A 518 22.57 28.06 2.96
CA ASN A 518 23.25 28.93 2.00
C ASN A 518 22.74 28.70 0.55
N VAL A 519 22.19 27.55 0.23
CA VAL A 519 21.60 27.29 -1.10
C VAL A 519 20.44 28.24 -1.40
N GLY A 520 19.70 28.66 -0.37
CA GLY A 520 18.63 29.66 -0.50
C GLY A 520 19.04 31.10 -0.20
N THR A 521 20.06 31.32 0.64
CA THR A 521 20.37 32.65 1.17
C THR A 521 21.55 33.35 0.50
N ASP A 522 22.44 32.58 -0.16
CA ASP A 522 23.60 33.18 -0.85
C ASP A 522 23.14 33.88 -2.15
N PRO A 523 23.30 35.23 -2.26
CA PRO A 523 22.80 35.98 -3.40
C PRO A 523 23.63 35.78 -4.68
N VAL A 524 24.82 35.15 -4.59
CA VAL A 524 25.75 34.98 -5.72
C VAL A 524 25.75 33.51 -6.18
N PHE A 525 25.80 32.58 -5.25
CA PHE A 525 25.99 31.16 -5.55
C PHE A 525 24.77 30.31 -5.24
N GLY A 526 23.78 30.82 -4.51
CA GLY A 526 22.59 30.04 -4.08
C GLY A 526 21.67 29.69 -5.24
N THR A 527 21.56 28.40 -5.56
CA THR A 527 20.68 27.91 -6.67
C THR A 527 19.19 28.05 -6.38
N LEU A 528 18.81 28.30 -5.13
CA LEU A 528 17.43 28.57 -4.69
C LEU A 528 17.27 29.98 -4.13
N TYR A 529 18.25 30.90 -4.41
CA TYR A 529 18.09 32.32 -4.16
C TYR A 529 17.24 32.96 -5.24
N SER A 530 16.27 33.76 -4.87
CA SER A 530 15.44 34.57 -5.78
C SER A 530 15.83 36.02 -5.75
N HIS A 531 16.31 36.55 -6.88
CA HIS A 531 16.59 37.97 -7.03
C HIS A 531 15.32 38.84 -6.97
N ASP A 532 14.15 38.27 -7.37
CA ASP A 532 12.87 38.98 -7.30
C ASP A 532 12.41 39.16 -5.85
N LEU A 533 12.63 38.16 -5.00
CA LEU A 533 12.28 38.19 -3.58
C LEU A 533 13.40 38.77 -2.70
N GLN A 534 14.59 39.00 -3.26
CA GLN A 534 15.80 39.37 -2.52
C GLN A 534 16.12 38.43 -1.34
N GLY A 535 15.92 37.12 -1.56
CA GLY A 535 16.06 36.09 -0.54
C GLY A 535 15.74 34.69 -1.06
N PRO A 536 15.58 33.70 -0.17
CA PRO A 536 15.25 32.34 -0.56
C PRO A 536 13.98 32.27 -1.40
N ALA A 537 13.96 31.43 -2.42
CA ALA A 537 12.78 31.20 -3.20
C ALA A 537 11.69 30.43 -2.41
N ILE A 538 12.10 29.59 -1.47
CA ILE A 538 11.22 28.84 -0.56
C ILE A 538 11.33 29.54 0.80
N GLN A 539 10.19 30.02 1.32
CA GLN A 539 10.16 30.82 2.55
C GLN A 539 8.98 30.39 3.44
N VAL A 540 9.24 30.29 4.75
CA VAL A 540 8.22 30.23 5.80
C VAL A 540 8.58 31.26 6.85
N GLU A 541 7.70 32.21 7.11
CA GLU A 541 7.96 33.31 8.03
C GLU A 541 8.38 32.80 9.43
N GLY A 542 9.49 33.30 9.93
CA GLY A 542 10.02 32.97 11.26
C GLY A 542 10.90 31.72 11.32
N TYR A 543 11.22 31.10 10.17
CA TYR A 543 12.04 29.89 10.14
C TYR A 543 13.08 29.96 9.01
N ASP A 544 14.29 29.53 9.31
CA ASP A 544 15.27 29.18 8.29
C ASP A 544 14.95 27.77 7.76
N ILE A 545 15.21 27.57 6.46
CA ILE A 545 14.95 26.31 5.76
C ILE A 545 16.24 25.79 5.17
N ALA A 546 16.62 24.58 5.53
CA ALA A 546 17.70 23.86 4.87
C ALA A 546 17.16 23.25 3.57
N MET A 547 17.73 23.63 2.42
CA MET A 547 17.17 23.22 1.13
C MET A 547 18.23 22.84 0.09
N LYS A 548 17.87 22.00 -0.86
CA LYS A 548 18.71 21.65 -2.01
C LYS A 548 17.87 21.33 -3.23
N SER A 549 18.18 21.98 -4.35
CA SER A 549 17.60 21.66 -5.65
C SER A 549 18.34 20.51 -6.33
N GLY A 550 17.62 19.77 -7.18
CA GLY A 550 18.17 18.71 -8.01
C GLY A 550 17.73 18.83 -9.47
N GLN A 551 18.61 18.40 -10.35
CA GLN A 551 18.34 18.16 -11.75
C GLN A 551 19.11 16.92 -12.15
N ALA A 552 18.43 15.98 -12.82
CA ALA A 552 19.04 14.82 -13.45
C ALA A 552 18.53 14.66 -14.86
N GLU A 553 19.38 14.24 -15.76
CA GLU A 553 18.98 13.81 -17.10
C GLU A 553 18.18 12.51 -16.99
N ILE A 554 17.25 12.29 -17.90
CA ILE A 554 16.42 11.07 -17.91
C ILE A 554 17.11 10.04 -18.80
N ALA A 555 17.45 8.89 -18.22
CA ALA A 555 18.01 7.77 -18.96
C ALA A 555 17.07 7.30 -20.09
N SER A 556 17.65 6.95 -21.22
CA SER A 556 16.91 6.39 -22.35
C SER A 556 16.41 4.98 -22.03
N GLU A 557 15.20 4.63 -22.50
CA GLU A 557 14.59 3.31 -22.26
C GLU A 557 15.39 2.16 -22.87
N ASP A 558 16.21 2.42 -23.91
CA ASP A 558 17.11 1.44 -24.53
C ASP A 558 18.43 1.24 -23.76
N GLY A 559 18.63 1.97 -22.64
CA GLY A 559 19.82 1.94 -21.81
C GLY A 559 21.06 2.57 -22.45
N GLN A 560 20.91 3.30 -23.56
CA GLN A 560 22.02 3.95 -24.28
C GLN A 560 22.03 5.47 -24.06
N GLY A 561 22.51 5.89 -22.87
CA GLY A 561 22.65 7.31 -22.54
C GLY A 561 21.37 7.97 -22.05
N TYR A 562 21.24 9.26 -22.35
CA TYR A 562 20.17 10.10 -21.82
C TYR A 562 19.28 10.66 -22.95
N ILE A 563 18.01 10.87 -22.63
CA ILE A 563 17.08 11.54 -23.55
C ILE A 563 17.45 13.01 -23.61
N LYS A 564 17.70 13.51 -24.82
CA LYS A 564 18.09 14.88 -25.02
C LYS A 564 17.04 15.87 -24.47
N ASP A 565 17.48 16.87 -23.74
CA ASP A 565 16.68 17.96 -23.16
C ASP A 565 15.53 17.46 -22.23
N ALA A 566 15.62 16.23 -21.70
CA ALA A 566 14.65 15.66 -20.79
C ALA A 566 15.25 15.55 -19.37
N TYR A 567 14.59 16.19 -18.40
CA TYR A 567 15.09 16.26 -17.04
C TYR A 567 14.04 15.88 -16.02
N THR A 568 14.49 15.22 -14.94
CA THR A 568 13.81 15.19 -13.66
C THR A 568 14.34 16.33 -12.82
N ARG A 569 13.44 17.15 -12.29
CA ARG A 569 13.75 18.24 -11.37
C ARG A 569 13.25 17.88 -9.98
N SER A 570 14.00 18.25 -8.97
CA SER A 570 13.65 17.94 -7.57
C SER A 570 14.06 19.04 -6.61
N VAL A 571 13.44 19.03 -5.43
CA VAL A 571 13.84 19.87 -4.31
C VAL A 571 13.58 19.11 -3.01
N VAL A 572 14.54 19.15 -2.10
CA VAL A 572 14.37 18.76 -0.69
C VAL A 572 14.42 20.03 0.17
N ALA A 573 13.52 20.09 1.16
CA ALA A 573 13.47 21.16 2.14
C ALA A 573 13.21 20.57 3.54
N MET A 574 13.95 21.08 4.53
CA MET A 574 13.87 20.65 5.93
C MET A 574 13.64 21.88 6.80
N ILE A 575 12.68 21.81 7.71
CA ILE A 575 12.25 22.95 8.53
C ILE A 575 11.96 22.54 9.98
N PRO A 576 12.33 23.36 11.01
CA PRO A 576 13.35 24.43 10.95
C PRO A 576 14.73 23.89 10.57
N ALA A 577 15.61 24.74 10.04
CA ALA A 577 16.92 24.26 9.57
C ALA A 577 17.84 23.80 10.71
N GLU A 578 17.75 24.42 11.91
CA GLU A 578 18.61 24.07 13.04
C GLU A 578 18.20 22.75 13.72
N ASP A 579 16.93 22.43 13.69
CA ASP A 579 16.37 21.22 14.35
C ASP A 579 15.11 20.77 13.61
N PRO A 580 15.25 20.05 12.48
CA PRO A 580 14.15 19.77 11.58
C PRO A 580 13.05 18.94 12.22
N GLU A 581 11.81 19.41 12.07
CA GLU A 581 10.59 18.71 12.41
C GLU A 581 10.02 17.99 11.18
N PHE A 582 10.18 18.59 10.00
CA PHE A 582 9.61 18.09 8.76
C PHE A 582 10.64 18.09 7.63
N ILE A 583 10.51 17.06 6.78
CA ILE A 583 11.24 16.94 5.52
C ILE A 583 10.21 16.86 4.41
N MET A 584 10.34 17.72 3.42
CA MET A 584 9.54 17.69 2.20
C MET A 584 10.43 17.40 1.00
N TYR A 585 10.04 16.43 0.18
CA TYR A 585 10.72 16.11 -1.07
C TYR A 585 9.73 16.13 -2.23
N VAL A 586 10.04 16.92 -3.25
CA VAL A 586 9.21 17.11 -4.44
C VAL A 586 10.01 16.77 -5.68
N THR A 587 9.41 16.01 -6.59
CA THR A 587 9.98 15.70 -7.91
C THR A 587 8.99 16.05 -9.01
N ILE A 588 9.49 16.50 -10.15
CA ILE A 588 8.71 16.71 -11.36
C ILE A 588 9.52 16.29 -12.58
N ARG A 589 8.91 15.52 -13.47
CA ARG A 589 9.56 15.01 -14.67
C ARG A 589 9.14 15.81 -15.90
N GLN A 590 10.12 16.23 -16.70
CA GLN A 590 9.94 16.95 -17.98
C GLN A 590 9.00 18.18 -17.83
N PRO A 591 9.23 19.11 -16.89
CA PRO A 591 8.43 20.32 -16.81
C PRO A 591 8.68 21.21 -18.05
N GLU A 592 7.62 21.78 -18.61
CA GLU A 592 7.72 22.77 -19.70
C GLU A 592 8.14 24.14 -19.18
N VAL A 593 7.63 24.51 -18.00
CA VAL A 593 7.87 25.80 -17.35
C VAL A 593 8.25 25.57 -15.89
N LEU A 594 9.51 25.76 -15.54
CA LEU A 594 9.96 25.67 -14.17
C LEU A 594 10.98 26.76 -13.87
N SER A 595 10.63 27.67 -12.98
CA SER A 595 11.52 28.67 -12.40
C SER A 595 11.85 28.33 -10.95
N VAL A 596 12.82 29.03 -10.38
CA VAL A 596 13.15 28.89 -8.94
C VAL A 596 11.92 29.18 -8.07
N LEU A 597 11.11 30.16 -8.45
CA LEU A 597 9.86 30.53 -7.75
C LEU A 597 8.74 29.51 -7.88
N SER A 598 8.81 28.60 -8.86
CA SER A 598 7.78 27.54 -8.99
C SER A 598 7.74 26.64 -7.76
N TRP A 599 8.87 26.38 -7.11
CA TRP A 599 8.93 25.58 -5.89
C TRP A 599 8.19 26.23 -4.72
N ASN A 600 8.12 27.57 -4.69
CA ASN A 600 7.39 28.30 -3.65
C ASN A 600 5.89 27.99 -3.67
N THR A 601 5.33 27.61 -4.81
CA THR A 601 3.87 27.35 -4.94
C THR A 601 3.44 26.05 -4.26
N ILE A 602 4.37 25.14 -4.02
CA ILE A 602 4.07 23.87 -3.37
C ILE A 602 4.78 23.73 -2.01
N VAL A 603 6.08 24.06 -1.93
CA VAL A 603 6.87 23.79 -0.72
C VAL A 603 6.52 24.73 0.42
N SER A 604 6.53 26.04 0.17
CA SER A 604 6.29 27.04 1.22
C SER A 604 4.91 26.91 1.88
N PRO A 605 3.79 26.83 1.14
CA PRO A 605 2.48 26.71 1.78
C PRO A 605 2.31 25.38 2.53
N THR A 606 2.87 24.28 2.01
CA THR A 606 2.79 22.98 2.68
C THR A 606 3.62 22.96 3.97
N LEU A 607 4.86 23.48 3.96
CA LEU A 607 5.69 23.57 5.17
C LEU A 607 5.11 24.56 6.18
N LYS A 608 4.55 25.68 5.73
CA LYS A 608 3.84 26.62 6.61
C LYS A 608 2.69 25.97 7.33
N GLU A 609 1.86 25.22 6.61
CA GLU A 609 0.74 24.48 7.21
C GLU A 609 1.23 23.42 8.19
N ALA A 610 2.29 22.66 7.84
CA ALA A 610 2.89 21.69 8.73
C ALA A 610 3.38 22.31 10.04
N MET A 611 4.05 23.48 9.97
CA MET A 611 4.52 24.20 11.15
C MET A 611 3.37 24.76 12.00
N LEU A 612 2.29 25.22 11.36
CA LEU A 612 1.09 25.70 12.08
C LEU A 612 0.37 24.56 12.82
N LEU A 613 0.34 23.37 12.23
CA LEU A 613 -0.33 22.20 12.80
C LEU A 613 0.57 21.36 13.70
N LYS A 614 1.87 21.66 13.81
CA LYS A 614 2.88 20.85 14.48
C LYS A 614 2.41 20.25 15.81
N ASP A 615 1.92 21.10 16.71
CA ASP A 615 1.50 20.66 18.06
C ASP A 615 0.21 19.84 18.05
N SER A 616 -0.63 20.01 17.03
CA SER A 616 -1.91 19.28 16.89
C SER A 616 -1.76 17.95 16.15
N LEU A 617 -0.65 17.74 15.42
CA LEU A 617 -0.38 16.50 14.71
C LEU A 617 -0.19 15.31 15.66
N ASN A 618 0.13 15.54 16.93
CA ASN A 618 0.41 14.49 17.92
C ASN A 618 1.35 13.41 17.35
N ILE A 619 2.46 13.85 16.75
CA ILE A 619 3.46 12.93 16.17
C ILE A 619 3.97 12.00 17.28
N ASP A 620 4.11 10.70 16.97
CA ASP A 620 4.50 9.65 17.91
C ASP A 620 3.48 9.34 19.02
N ALA A 621 2.23 9.78 18.86
CA ALA A 621 1.13 9.47 19.78
C ALA A 621 -0.02 8.75 19.04
N PRO A 622 -0.76 7.87 19.72
CA PRO A 622 -1.92 7.22 19.12
C PRO A 622 -3.05 8.22 18.85
N ALA A 623 -3.90 7.89 17.86
CA ALA A 623 -5.11 8.66 17.63
C ALA A 623 -5.93 8.83 18.91
N PRO A 624 -6.58 9.99 19.13
CA PRO A 624 -7.36 10.25 20.35
C PRO A 624 -8.43 9.19 20.63
N SER A 625 -9.04 8.61 19.57
CA SER A 625 -10.01 7.52 19.67
C SER A 625 -9.44 6.21 20.24
N LEU A 626 -8.13 6.03 20.19
CA LEU A 626 -7.44 4.83 20.67
C LEU A 626 -6.87 5.00 22.09
N ALA A 627 -6.96 6.17 22.68
CA ALA A 627 -6.35 6.47 23.99
C ALA A 627 -6.87 5.60 25.15
N SER A 628 -8.11 5.09 25.05
CA SER A 628 -8.76 4.23 26.06
C SER A 628 -8.85 2.77 25.65
N VAL A 629 -8.36 2.40 24.48
CA VAL A 629 -8.44 1.04 23.92
C VAL A 629 -7.39 0.13 24.55
N GLY A 630 -7.72 -1.15 24.76
CA GLY A 630 -6.79 -2.16 25.23
C GLY A 630 -5.59 -2.33 24.31
N LYS A 631 -4.44 -2.77 24.85
CA LYS A 631 -3.26 -3.06 24.02
C LYS A 631 -3.32 -4.49 23.51
N GLU A 632 -3.26 -4.67 22.20
CA GLU A 632 -3.09 -5.97 21.57
C GLU A 632 -1.61 -6.33 21.46
N THR A 633 -1.29 -7.57 21.88
CA THR A 633 0.06 -8.10 21.79
C THR A 633 0.15 -9.32 20.84
N ASP A 634 -0.98 -9.76 20.34
CA ASP A 634 -1.13 -11.11 19.75
C ASP A 634 -1.06 -11.12 18.22
N TYR A 635 0.11 -10.79 17.66
CA TYR A 635 0.44 -11.20 16.29
C TYR A 635 1.16 -12.55 16.35
N THR A 636 0.56 -13.57 15.74
CA THR A 636 1.16 -14.91 15.68
C THR A 636 2.14 -14.98 14.52
N LEU A 637 3.41 -15.22 14.82
CA LEU A 637 4.46 -15.29 13.81
C LEU A 637 4.22 -16.48 12.84
N PRO A 638 4.13 -16.23 11.53
CA PRO A 638 3.99 -17.29 10.55
C PRO A 638 5.29 -18.07 10.37
N ASP A 639 5.24 -19.13 9.56
CA ASP A 639 6.45 -19.84 9.15
C ASP A 639 7.22 -19.02 8.11
N LEU A 640 8.39 -18.51 8.49
CA LEU A 640 9.23 -17.66 7.64
C LEU A 640 10.46 -18.41 7.09
N ILE A 641 10.76 -19.62 7.58
CA ILE A 641 11.91 -20.39 7.10
C ILE A 641 11.74 -20.77 5.62
N GLY A 642 12.76 -20.51 4.82
CA GLY A 642 12.75 -20.77 3.37
C GLY A 642 12.00 -19.72 2.52
N LYS A 643 11.34 -18.74 3.16
CA LYS A 643 10.70 -17.63 2.44
C LYS A 643 11.72 -16.56 2.02
N ALA A 644 11.33 -15.71 1.08
CA ALA A 644 12.08 -14.53 0.69
C ALA A 644 12.15 -13.51 1.85
N PRO A 645 13.33 -13.03 2.23
CA PRO A 645 13.48 -12.14 3.38
C PRO A 645 12.79 -10.79 3.18
N GLY A 646 12.69 -10.32 1.92
CA GLY A 646 12.05 -9.06 1.57
C GLY A 646 10.55 -9.05 1.83
N GLU A 647 9.85 -9.97 1.20
CA GLU A 647 8.40 -10.14 1.36
C GLU A 647 8.03 -10.41 2.83
N SER A 648 8.85 -11.21 3.52
CA SER A 648 8.65 -11.47 4.95
C SER A 648 8.81 -10.21 5.81
N ALA A 649 9.77 -9.34 5.48
CA ALA A 649 9.95 -8.08 6.19
C ALA A 649 8.78 -7.10 5.93
N GLU A 650 8.29 -7.03 4.70
CA GLU A 650 7.10 -6.22 4.36
C GLU A 650 5.86 -6.72 5.11
N GLU A 651 5.63 -8.05 5.13
CA GLU A 651 4.54 -8.66 5.89
C GLU A 651 4.64 -8.31 7.38
N LEU A 652 5.81 -8.47 7.99
CA LEU A 652 6.03 -8.17 9.41
C LEU A 652 5.76 -6.70 9.74
N ARG A 653 6.19 -5.76 8.90
CA ARG A 653 5.94 -4.32 9.12
C ARG A 653 4.47 -3.93 9.01
N ARG A 654 3.69 -4.60 8.14
CA ARG A 654 2.23 -4.40 8.10
C ARG A 654 1.56 -4.72 9.43
N TYR A 655 2.11 -5.68 10.18
CA TYR A 655 1.65 -6.04 11.53
C TYR A 655 2.44 -5.34 12.64
N LEU A 656 3.15 -4.26 12.33
CA LEU A 656 3.92 -3.45 13.29
C LEU A 656 4.98 -4.26 14.05
N VAL A 657 5.67 -5.15 13.35
CA VAL A 657 6.85 -5.87 13.83
C VAL A 657 8.08 -5.30 13.11
N GLN A 658 9.21 -5.15 13.80
CA GLN A 658 10.45 -4.60 13.25
C GLN A 658 11.38 -5.72 12.77
N PRO A 659 11.45 -6.02 11.45
CA PRO A 659 12.34 -7.05 10.92
C PRO A 659 13.76 -6.54 10.79
N VAL A 660 14.73 -7.34 11.20
CA VAL A 660 16.15 -7.09 10.96
C VAL A 660 16.71 -8.19 10.07
N ILE A 661 16.98 -7.85 8.79
CA ILE A 661 17.50 -8.80 7.81
C ILE A 661 19.02 -8.85 7.93
N LEU A 662 19.57 -10.04 8.16
CA LEU A 662 20.99 -10.31 8.27
C LEU A 662 21.48 -11.10 7.05
N GLY A 663 22.26 -10.42 6.20
CA GLY A 663 22.83 -10.97 4.97
C GLY A 663 22.04 -10.66 3.70
N LYS A 664 22.62 -11.06 2.57
CA LYS A 664 22.13 -10.76 1.20
C LYS A 664 21.55 -12.01 0.49
N GLY A 665 21.17 -13.04 1.24
CA GLY A 665 20.65 -14.28 0.68
C GLY A 665 19.18 -14.17 0.23
N ALA A 666 18.78 -15.05 -0.67
CA ALA A 666 17.41 -15.10 -1.21
C ALA A 666 16.41 -15.81 -0.28
N GLU A 667 16.89 -16.53 0.75
CA GLU A 667 16.04 -17.32 1.63
C GLU A 667 16.40 -17.12 3.10
N ILE A 668 15.40 -17.11 3.97
CA ILE A 668 15.56 -17.08 5.43
C ILE A 668 15.97 -18.47 5.92
N LYS A 669 17.07 -18.55 6.67
CA LYS A 669 17.59 -19.79 7.29
C LYS A 669 17.29 -19.91 8.77
N LYS A 670 17.28 -18.78 9.50
CA LYS A 670 16.94 -18.73 10.92
C LYS A 670 16.10 -17.51 11.22
N VAL A 671 15.24 -17.63 12.20
CA VAL A 671 14.41 -16.55 12.73
C VAL A 671 14.62 -16.52 14.24
N SER A 672 14.66 -15.33 14.85
CA SER A 672 14.88 -15.18 16.30
C SER A 672 13.76 -15.73 17.17
N LEU A 673 12.58 -15.93 16.60
CA LEU A 673 11.40 -16.49 17.27
C LEU A 673 10.88 -17.70 16.49
N GLU A 674 10.29 -18.65 17.19
CA GLU A 674 9.69 -19.84 16.57
C GLU A 674 8.34 -19.51 15.91
N LYS A 675 7.98 -20.27 14.88
CA LYS A 675 6.64 -20.23 14.29
C LYS A 675 5.57 -20.41 15.38
N GLY A 676 4.53 -19.58 15.34
CA GLY A 676 3.45 -19.60 16.32
C GLY A 676 3.72 -18.78 17.59
N SER A 677 4.91 -18.19 17.73
CA SER A 677 5.19 -17.27 18.84
C SER A 677 4.31 -16.02 18.73
N LEU A 678 3.88 -15.50 19.86
CA LEU A 678 3.20 -14.21 19.95
C LEU A 678 4.24 -13.08 19.93
N VAL A 679 4.04 -12.11 19.04
CA VAL A 679 4.98 -11.01 18.80
C VAL A 679 4.32 -9.69 19.22
N ALA A 680 4.96 -9.00 20.16
CA ALA A 680 4.50 -7.70 20.61
C ALA A 680 4.65 -6.63 19.52
N PRO A 681 3.85 -5.54 19.56
CA PRO A 681 4.05 -4.40 18.66
C PRO A 681 5.48 -3.86 18.80
N ASN A 682 6.10 -3.54 17.66
CA ASN A 682 7.47 -3.01 17.54
C ASN A 682 8.58 -3.93 18.04
N GLN A 683 8.28 -5.18 18.36
CA GLN A 683 9.30 -6.16 18.70
C GLN A 683 10.19 -6.45 17.50
N GLN A 684 11.50 -6.46 17.72
CA GLN A 684 12.44 -6.84 16.67
C GLN A 684 12.45 -8.34 16.44
N VAL A 685 12.46 -8.75 15.17
CA VAL A 685 12.60 -10.14 14.72
C VAL A 685 13.77 -10.23 13.76
N LEU A 686 14.81 -10.98 14.14
CA LEU A 686 15.96 -11.24 13.26
C LEU A 686 15.61 -12.28 12.19
N LEU A 687 15.99 -11.99 10.96
CA LEU A 687 15.86 -12.84 9.79
C LEU A 687 17.25 -13.11 9.21
N LEU A 688 17.87 -14.24 9.59
CA LEU A 688 19.15 -14.62 9.04
C LEU A 688 18.95 -15.30 7.69
N THR A 689 19.57 -14.75 6.65
CA THR A 689 19.50 -15.30 5.30
C THR A 689 20.51 -16.43 5.08
N ASN A 690 20.40 -17.15 3.96
CA ASN A 690 21.33 -18.19 3.54
C ASN A 690 22.71 -17.65 3.08
N LYS A 691 22.90 -16.33 3.05
CA LYS A 691 24.14 -15.68 2.63
C LYS A 691 24.47 -14.50 3.53
N LEU A 692 25.19 -14.76 4.62
CA LEU A 692 25.78 -13.74 5.50
C LEU A 692 27.30 -13.83 5.39
N GLU A 693 27.89 -13.08 4.48
CA GLU A 693 29.33 -13.07 4.19
C GLU A 693 30.05 -11.82 4.68
N GLU A 694 29.29 -10.75 4.91
CA GLU A 694 29.77 -9.42 5.29
C GLU A 694 29.13 -8.98 6.60
N MET A 695 29.83 -8.13 7.34
CA MET A 695 29.33 -7.52 8.56
C MET A 695 28.12 -6.64 8.25
N PRO A 696 26.93 -6.95 8.80
CA PRO A 696 25.76 -6.10 8.62
C PRO A 696 25.87 -4.83 9.46
N ASP A 697 25.03 -3.84 9.15
CA ASP A 697 24.78 -2.73 10.05
C ASP A 697 23.96 -3.23 11.24
N LEU A 698 24.52 -3.09 12.43
CA LEU A 698 23.94 -3.57 13.68
C LEU A 698 23.33 -2.43 14.53
N TYR A 699 23.31 -1.21 14.00
CA TYR A 699 22.69 -0.08 14.68
C TYR A 699 21.24 -0.39 15.08
N ALA A 700 20.85 -0.01 16.27
CA ALA A 700 19.54 -0.24 16.89
C ALA A 700 19.16 -1.74 17.12
N VAL A 701 20.04 -2.71 16.82
CA VAL A 701 19.80 -4.12 17.16
C VAL A 701 19.81 -4.28 18.68
N THR A 702 18.80 -4.97 19.23
CA THR A 702 18.71 -5.20 20.67
C THR A 702 19.81 -6.14 21.15
N LYS A 703 20.21 -6.01 22.43
CA LYS A 703 21.22 -6.87 23.02
C LYS A 703 20.85 -8.36 22.94
N GLU A 704 19.58 -8.70 23.17
CA GLU A 704 19.09 -10.08 23.06
C GLU A 704 19.28 -10.64 21.64
N ASN A 705 19.00 -9.85 20.65
CA ASN A 705 19.19 -10.21 19.23
C ASN A 705 20.70 -10.28 18.87
N MET A 706 21.54 -9.47 19.51
CA MET A 706 23.00 -9.59 19.36
C MET A 706 23.53 -10.89 19.94
N ASP A 707 23.01 -11.35 21.07
CA ASP A 707 23.40 -12.65 21.66
C ASP A 707 23.04 -13.82 20.73
N LEU A 708 21.86 -13.76 20.06
CA LEU A 708 21.46 -14.72 19.04
C LEU A 708 22.36 -14.67 17.80
N LEU A 709 22.72 -13.47 17.33
CA LEU A 709 23.64 -13.30 16.21
C LEU A 709 25.00 -13.91 16.53
N ALA A 710 25.53 -13.69 17.74
CA ALA A 710 26.78 -14.27 18.21
C ALA A 710 26.72 -15.80 18.21
N GLU A 711 25.65 -16.38 18.72
CA GLU A 711 25.39 -17.83 18.69
C GLU A 711 25.34 -18.37 17.25
N TRP A 712 24.62 -17.68 16.36
CA TRP A 712 24.43 -18.14 14.99
C TRP A 712 25.67 -18.08 14.11
N THR A 713 26.55 -17.10 14.38
CA THR A 713 27.75 -16.82 13.57
C THR A 713 29.06 -17.35 14.20
N GLY A 714 29.06 -17.60 15.52
CA GLY A 714 30.26 -17.93 16.29
C GLY A 714 31.23 -16.76 16.49
N ILE A 715 30.75 -15.51 16.29
CA ILE A 715 31.52 -14.28 16.56
C ILE A 715 31.49 -14.02 18.06
N GLU A 716 32.66 -13.78 18.66
CA GLU A 716 32.78 -13.38 20.07
C GLU A 716 32.38 -11.88 20.18
N VAL A 717 31.26 -11.60 20.85
CA VAL A 717 30.76 -10.23 21.03
C VAL A 717 31.13 -9.71 22.41
N THR A 718 31.71 -8.53 22.47
CA THR A 718 31.99 -7.79 23.70
C THR A 718 31.09 -6.56 23.77
N TYR A 719 30.46 -6.34 24.91
CA TYR A 719 29.57 -5.21 25.13
C TYR A 719 30.26 -4.11 25.92
N GLU A 720 30.13 -2.86 25.48
CA GLU A 720 30.53 -1.65 26.17
C GLU A 720 29.30 -0.76 26.41
N GLY A 721 29.33 0.06 27.45
CA GLY A 721 28.19 0.95 27.77
C GLY A 721 27.03 0.23 28.47
N SER A 722 25.97 1.00 28.72
CA SER A 722 24.75 0.52 29.38
C SER A 722 23.53 0.97 28.56
N GLY A 723 22.78 0.04 28.03
CA GLY A 723 21.60 0.31 27.21
C GLY A 723 21.04 -0.98 26.66
N SER A 724 19.97 -0.90 25.89
CA SER A 724 19.28 -2.05 25.33
C SER A 724 19.58 -2.30 23.86
N LYS A 725 20.15 -1.32 23.15
CA LYS A 725 20.38 -1.36 21.70
C LYS A 725 21.83 -1.00 21.35
N VAL A 726 22.30 -1.53 20.24
CA VAL A 726 23.60 -1.17 19.66
C VAL A 726 23.55 0.24 19.08
N VAL A 727 24.46 1.10 19.52
CA VAL A 727 24.65 2.45 18.96
C VAL A 727 25.96 2.58 18.19
N LYS A 728 26.90 1.64 18.38
CA LYS A 728 28.18 1.61 17.65
C LYS A 728 28.73 0.20 17.57
N GLN A 729 29.38 -0.13 16.47
CA GLN A 729 30.12 -1.38 16.26
C GLN A 729 31.57 -1.11 15.87
N SER A 730 32.48 -1.99 16.33
CA SER A 730 33.92 -1.86 16.11
C SER A 730 34.39 -2.34 14.74
N VAL A 731 33.57 -3.14 14.06
CA VAL A 731 33.86 -3.67 12.71
C VAL A 731 32.99 -2.93 11.72
N GLU A 732 33.59 -2.38 10.69
CA GLU A 732 32.85 -1.64 9.66
C GLU A 732 31.85 -2.52 8.91
N VAL A 733 30.71 -1.94 8.54
CA VAL A 733 29.70 -2.56 7.67
C VAL A 733 30.35 -2.96 6.35
N GLY A 734 30.00 -4.14 5.82
CA GLY A 734 30.59 -4.68 4.59
C GLY A 734 31.90 -5.45 4.78
N THR A 735 32.54 -5.40 5.96
CA THR A 735 33.75 -6.18 6.24
C THR A 735 33.48 -7.69 6.14
N LYS A 736 34.33 -8.45 5.44
CA LYS A 736 34.15 -9.91 5.28
C LYS A 736 34.20 -10.65 6.60
N LEU A 737 33.16 -11.39 6.95
CA LEU A 737 33.04 -12.12 8.21
C LEU A 737 34.04 -13.25 8.42
N ASN A 738 34.56 -13.83 7.35
CA ASN A 738 35.58 -14.89 7.45
C ASN A 738 36.88 -14.45 8.15
N LYS A 739 37.12 -13.14 8.27
CA LYS A 739 38.23 -12.51 8.97
C LYS A 739 37.83 -11.98 10.36
N THR A 740 36.56 -11.93 10.68
CA THR A 740 36.03 -11.33 11.92
C THR A 740 35.77 -12.42 12.94
N LYS A 741 36.57 -12.47 14.01
CA LYS A 741 36.37 -13.38 15.13
C LYS A 741 35.84 -12.67 16.39
N LYS A 742 36.06 -11.39 16.49
CA LYS A 742 35.69 -10.57 17.64
C LYS A 742 34.95 -9.30 17.17
N LEU A 743 33.94 -8.96 17.88
CA LEU A 743 33.15 -7.74 17.64
C LEU A 743 32.90 -7.04 18.97
N THR A 744 33.29 -5.80 19.09
CA THR A 744 32.86 -4.95 20.21
C THR A 744 31.70 -4.08 19.76
N VAL A 745 30.61 -4.06 20.54
CA VAL A 745 29.47 -3.17 20.31
C VAL A 745 29.25 -2.30 21.54
N THR A 746 28.94 -1.04 21.29
CA THR A 746 28.55 -0.09 22.34
C THR A 746 27.03 -0.08 22.44
N LEU A 747 26.50 -0.29 23.65
CA LEU A 747 25.07 -0.23 23.93
C LEU A 747 24.69 1.19 24.38
N GLY A 748 23.54 1.67 23.87
CA GLY A 748 22.89 2.92 24.24
C GLY A 748 21.38 2.73 24.46
N GLU A 749 20.69 3.85 24.74
CA GLU A 749 19.21 3.89 24.91
C GLU A 749 18.48 3.92 23.56
#